data_0f936382f8e149b2e2681040f93db294
#
_entry.id   0f936382f8e149b2e2681040f93db294
#
_cell.length_a   1.000
_cell.length_b   1.000
_cell.length_c   1.000
_cell.angle_alpha   90.00
_cell.angle_beta   90.00
_cell.angle_gamma   90.00
#
_symmetry.space_group_name_H-M   'P 1'
#
loop_
_entity.id
_entity.type
_entity.pdbx_description
1 polymer ?
#
loop_
_entity_poly.entity_id
_entity_poly.type
_entity_poly.pdbx_seq_one_letter_code
_entity_poly.pdbx_strand_id
1 'polypeptide(L)'
;MKIKTFLVFLTLILLVHCTSNDTKKQPPMAQVKPVEDVYFGIKISDPYRYMENLNDSSVKQWFKAQADYSRSILNSIPGRQGLIDKMIEFDGRKSSQINLYQITDSDRYFYLKTTPADETGKLFYRDGFKGEEGLLYDPEKHKSDTTQKFVISSVSASFDGSKVAFDIAPNGSESSEILIMDVENKKIYPERIDRCWSASPSWLPDGSGFLYNRLQSSDVHQKDRELNSKTYLHMIGNDPSNDKEIFSRVKYPELGINPADMPIVVYDKDCNYIFGYLSTVDNRLNVYYAPYSELKKEKITWKHLFKPEDEVYTAFKTEKEIYVYTTKGAPNFKILRTSLVNPDLSTAEIVVPEDPHKKLTSFTLTSDGLYYTLSENGVKEEFYFLSKGEKPGRKIDLPFAAGTVGIYTKGLKFSDVWVYIMGWTSDYQRYRYSPQKNEFTLENLSSKAEYPEYTDLIVEELMIPSHDGVKVPLSLVYKKDIKKTGKNPVFFFGYGAYGASMNPFFSPEILLWTKDGGILAVAHVRGGGELGNQWYKGGYKTTKPNTWKDLIACAEYLVNENYTSPKKIAIYSASAGGILIGRALTERPDLFAAAIPEVGCLNTLRGEESPNGPINAPEFGTVKDSVECMALIEMDSYLKIKDGVKYPATLITAGMNDPRVIAWQPAKFAARLEAANTSDKPILFWTDFEAGHGIGNTKTKVFESLADVLSFSFWQTGHPDFQIK
;
A
#
# COMPACT_ATOMS: atom_id res chain seq x y z
N MET A 1 74.22 -13.10 -71.55
CA MET A 1 74.51 -13.41 -70.12
C MET A 1 73.37 -12.64 -69.35
N LYS A 2 72.38 -13.40 -68.93
CA LYS A 2 71.17 -12.83 -68.31
C LYS A 2 71.20 -13.06 -66.80
N ILE A 3 71.17 -11.98 -66.02
CA ILE A 3 71.11 -12.00 -64.56
C ILE A 3 69.60 -12.08 -64.18
N LYS A 4 69.25 -13.10 -63.41
CA LYS A 4 67.90 -13.23 -62.84
C LYS A 4 67.94 -12.68 -61.44
N THR A 5 67.11 -11.63 -61.21
CA THR A 5 66.86 -11.03 -59.91
C THR A 5 65.74 -11.82 -59.21
N PHE A 6 66.00 -12.32 -58.01
CA PHE A 6 65.02 -13.04 -57.15
C PHE A 6 64.42 -12.02 -56.20
N LEU A 7 63.08 -11.81 -56.29
CA LEU A 7 62.32 -10.93 -55.41
C LEU A 7 61.73 -11.81 -54.27
N VAL A 8 62.16 -11.57 -53.04
CA VAL A 8 61.61 -12.20 -51.84
C VAL A 8 60.46 -11.36 -51.32
N PHE A 9 59.21 -11.86 -51.37
CA PHE A 9 58.06 -11.26 -50.73
C PHE A 9 58.04 -11.65 -49.26
N LEU A 10 58.25 -10.68 -48.37
CA LEU A 10 58.08 -10.86 -46.91
C LEU A 10 56.64 -10.55 -46.53
N THR A 11 55.83 -11.57 -46.28
CA THR A 11 54.42 -11.43 -45.86
C THR A 11 54.39 -11.15 -44.34
N LEU A 12 54.12 -9.91 -43.96
CA LEU A 12 53.93 -9.51 -42.56
C LEU A 12 52.46 -9.92 -42.15
N ILE A 13 52.33 -10.97 -41.35
CA ILE A 13 51.05 -11.33 -40.72
C ILE A 13 50.87 -10.42 -39.50
N LEU A 14 50.03 -9.41 -39.63
CA LEU A 14 49.50 -8.64 -38.51
C LEU A 14 48.47 -9.48 -37.77
N LEU A 15 48.87 -10.08 -36.66
CA LEU A 15 47.98 -10.66 -35.65
C LEU A 15 47.23 -9.47 -34.96
N VAL A 16 46.04 -9.15 -35.41
CA VAL A 16 45.11 -8.28 -34.66
C VAL A 16 44.63 -9.12 -33.50
N HIS A 17 45.21 -8.92 -32.31
CA HIS A 17 44.59 -9.34 -31.06
C HIS A 17 43.37 -8.45 -30.81
N CYS A 18 42.19 -8.92 -31.15
CA CYS A 18 40.96 -8.41 -30.55
C CYS A 18 40.96 -8.81 -29.08
N THR A 19 41.52 -7.97 -28.22
CA THR A 19 41.19 -7.97 -26.82
C THR A 19 39.75 -7.44 -26.71
N SER A 20 38.80 -8.32 -26.52
CA SER A 20 37.49 -7.92 -26.05
C SER A 20 37.69 -7.32 -24.65
N ASN A 21 37.86 -5.99 -24.62
CA ASN A 21 37.67 -5.25 -23.38
C ASN A 21 36.18 -5.36 -23.05
N ASP A 22 35.84 -6.38 -22.28
CA ASP A 22 34.62 -6.37 -21.48
C ASP A 22 34.77 -5.26 -20.41
N THR A 23 34.61 -4.01 -20.86
CA THR A 23 34.42 -2.88 -19.96
C THR A 23 33.07 -3.11 -19.31
N LYS A 24 33.06 -3.55 -18.04
CA LYS A 24 31.83 -3.57 -17.22
C LYS A 24 31.13 -2.24 -17.47
N LYS A 25 29.93 -2.31 -18.01
CA LYS A 25 29.11 -1.13 -18.28
C LYS A 25 28.92 -0.37 -16.97
N GLN A 26 29.41 0.86 -16.90
CA GLN A 26 29.29 1.69 -15.70
C GLN A 26 27.90 2.34 -15.66
N PRO A 27 27.31 2.55 -14.46
CA PRO A 27 26.05 3.27 -14.35
C PRO A 27 26.22 4.71 -14.85
N PRO A 28 25.17 5.31 -15.44
CA PRO A 28 25.18 6.71 -15.86
C PRO A 28 25.24 7.64 -14.65
N MET A 29 26.38 8.26 -14.38
CA MET A 29 26.57 9.14 -13.23
C MET A 29 25.78 10.45 -13.37
N ALA A 30 25.11 10.85 -12.30
CA ALA A 30 24.39 12.13 -12.23
C ALA A 30 25.36 13.31 -12.03
N GLN A 31 25.03 14.45 -12.62
CA GLN A 31 25.81 15.69 -12.41
C GLN A 31 25.61 16.24 -11.00
N VAL A 32 26.69 16.65 -10.36
CA VAL A 32 26.65 17.32 -9.05
C VAL A 32 26.46 18.82 -9.22
N LYS A 33 25.32 19.34 -8.75
CA LYS A 33 24.96 20.79 -8.81
C LYS A 33 24.45 21.23 -7.44
N PRO A 34 25.34 21.50 -6.47
CA PRO A 34 24.93 21.75 -5.08
C PRO A 34 24.13 23.04 -4.94
N VAL A 35 23.06 22.95 -4.18
CA VAL A 35 22.25 24.05 -3.67
C VAL A 35 22.26 23.98 -2.16
N GLU A 36 22.33 25.11 -1.46
CA GLU A 36 22.29 25.18 0.00
C GLU A 36 20.94 25.77 0.45
N ASP A 37 20.24 25.07 1.32
CA ASP A 37 19.09 25.59 2.06
C ASP A 37 19.42 25.74 3.54
N VAL A 38 18.69 26.63 4.22
CA VAL A 38 18.84 26.85 5.65
C VAL A 38 17.51 26.57 6.35
N TYR A 39 17.48 25.58 7.22
CA TYR A 39 16.34 25.23 8.06
C TYR A 39 16.68 25.48 9.52
N PHE A 40 16.04 26.46 10.16
CA PHE A 40 16.26 26.82 11.56
C PHE A 40 17.76 26.98 11.93
N GLY A 41 18.54 27.59 11.03
CA GLY A 41 19.98 27.81 11.20
C GLY A 41 20.88 26.64 10.78
N ILE A 42 20.33 25.51 10.43
CA ILE A 42 21.08 24.35 9.90
C ILE A 42 21.18 24.46 8.37
N LYS A 43 22.41 24.44 7.87
CA LYS A 43 22.72 24.43 6.44
C LYS A 43 22.65 23.01 5.90
N ILE A 44 21.84 22.80 4.87
CA ILE A 44 21.67 21.52 4.17
C ILE A 44 22.09 21.69 2.72
N SER A 45 23.09 20.93 2.29
CA SER A 45 23.50 20.87 0.89
C SER A 45 22.72 19.80 0.14
N ASP A 46 22.18 20.17 -1.01
CA ASP A 46 21.45 19.27 -1.90
C ASP A 46 22.08 19.29 -3.31
N PRO A 47 23.01 18.36 -3.60
CA PRO A 47 23.73 18.32 -4.87
C PRO A 47 22.88 17.88 -6.07
N TYR A 48 21.67 17.34 -5.82
CA TYR A 48 20.79 16.81 -6.84
C TYR A 48 19.40 17.47 -6.86
N ARG A 49 19.27 18.67 -6.30
CA ARG A 49 18.04 19.49 -6.30
C ARG A 49 17.41 19.65 -7.69
N TYR A 50 18.22 19.77 -8.71
CA TYR A 50 17.77 19.96 -10.10
C TYR A 50 16.90 18.77 -10.60
N MET A 51 17.04 17.59 -10.01
CA MET A 51 16.22 16.41 -10.36
C MET A 51 14.74 16.56 -9.96
N GLU A 52 14.42 17.53 -9.09
CA GLU A 52 13.03 17.83 -8.73
C GLU A 52 12.23 18.40 -9.93
N ASN A 53 12.92 18.90 -10.96
CA ASN A 53 12.30 19.28 -12.23
C ASN A 53 12.23 18.09 -13.19
N LEU A 54 11.20 17.26 -13.07
CA LEU A 54 10.97 16.08 -13.95
C LEU A 54 10.71 16.47 -15.41
N ASN A 55 10.49 17.75 -15.73
CA ASN A 55 10.32 18.23 -17.11
C ASN A 55 11.63 18.57 -17.81
N ASP A 56 12.73 18.70 -17.06
CA ASP A 56 14.06 18.96 -17.63
C ASP A 56 14.54 17.79 -18.50
N SER A 57 14.99 18.09 -19.71
CA SER A 57 15.41 17.08 -20.68
C SER A 57 16.63 16.28 -20.22
N SER A 58 17.56 16.91 -19.49
CA SER A 58 18.74 16.23 -18.95
C SER A 58 18.39 15.27 -17.81
N VAL A 59 17.39 15.62 -17.00
CA VAL A 59 16.84 14.75 -15.97
C VAL A 59 16.16 13.53 -16.61
N LYS A 60 15.28 13.75 -17.59
CA LYS A 60 14.63 12.65 -18.34
C LYS A 60 15.64 11.71 -19.01
N GLN A 61 16.71 12.25 -19.59
CA GLN A 61 17.76 11.45 -20.21
C GLN A 61 18.49 10.60 -19.16
N TRP A 62 18.82 11.16 -17.98
CA TRP A 62 19.46 10.42 -16.92
C TRP A 62 18.55 9.29 -16.40
N PHE A 63 17.25 9.55 -16.13
CA PHE A 63 16.28 8.54 -15.75
C PHE A 63 16.23 7.39 -16.74
N LYS A 64 16.16 7.72 -18.05
CA LYS A 64 16.11 6.69 -19.08
C LYS A 64 17.42 5.86 -19.12
N ALA A 65 18.56 6.51 -19.04
CA ALA A 65 19.86 5.84 -19.09
C ALA A 65 20.03 4.89 -17.86
N GLN A 66 19.61 5.32 -16.67
CA GLN A 66 19.61 4.51 -15.46
C GLN A 66 18.64 3.32 -15.59
N ALA A 67 17.44 3.55 -16.11
CA ALA A 67 16.47 2.49 -16.32
C ALA A 67 16.99 1.45 -17.33
N ASP A 68 17.56 1.90 -18.46
CA ASP A 68 18.14 1.00 -19.48
C ASP A 68 19.33 0.20 -18.90
N TYR A 69 20.18 0.84 -18.10
CA TYR A 69 21.29 0.17 -17.42
C TYR A 69 20.76 -0.88 -16.43
N SER A 70 19.89 -0.49 -15.51
CA SER A 70 19.32 -1.37 -14.49
C SER A 70 18.58 -2.55 -15.09
N ARG A 71 17.77 -2.31 -16.14
CA ARG A 71 17.06 -3.37 -16.86
C ARG A 71 18.03 -4.35 -17.51
N SER A 72 19.16 -3.87 -18.09
CA SER A 72 20.16 -4.74 -18.69
C SER A 72 20.80 -5.69 -17.66
N ILE A 73 21.02 -5.22 -16.43
CA ILE A 73 21.57 -6.04 -15.34
C ILE A 73 20.51 -7.03 -14.82
N LEU A 74 19.29 -6.54 -14.51
CA LEU A 74 18.21 -7.39 -13.99
C LEU A 74 17.87 -8.53 -14.97
N ASN A 75 17.81 -8.25 -16.26
CA ASN A 75 17.57 -9.27 -17.28
C ASN A 75 18.72 -10.27 -17.44
N SER A 76 19.94 -9.93 -17.01
CA SER A 76 21.08 -10.83 -17.05
C SER A 76 21.16 -11.77 -15.85
N ILE A 77 20.31 -11.60 -14.81
CA ILE A 77 20.26 -12.49 -13.66
C ILE A 77 19.65 -13.83 -14.11
N PRO A 78 20.40 -14.93 -14.07
CA PRO A 78 19.86 -16.25 -14.35
C PRO A 78 18.71 -16.56 -13.37
N GLY A 79 17.77 -17.41 -13.75
CA GLY A 79 16.64 -17.79 -12.90
C GLY A 79 15.53 -16.76 -12.78
N ARG A 80 15.73 -15.46 -13.16
CA ARG A 80 14.67 -14.44 -13.13
C ARG A 80 13.44 -14.85 -13.93
N GLN A 81 13.64 -15.32 -15.17
CA GLN A 81 12.52 -15.79 -15.99
C GLN A 81 11.81 -17.00 -15.36
N GLY A 82 12.56 -17.90 -14.76
CA GLY A 82 11.99 -19.05 -14.05
C GLY A 82 11.10 -18.67 -12.85
N LEU A 83 11.37 -17.53 -12.19
CA LEU A 83 10.46 -16.98 -11.16
C LEU A 83 9.16 -16.49 -11.80
N ILE A 84 9.22 -15.76 -12.91
CA ILE A 84 8.03 -15.28 -13.63
C ILE A 84 7.18 -16.47 -14.09
N ASP A 85 7.81 -17.46 -14.72
CA ASP A 85 7.14 -18.67 -15.20
C ASP A 85 6.44 -19.42 -14.05
N LYS A 86 7.07 -19.47 -12.88
CA LYS A 86 6.49 -20.10 -11.68
C LYS A 86 5.32 -19.30 -11.10
N MET A 87 5.40 -17.97 -11.11
CA MET A 87 4.29 -17.10 -10.69
C MET A 87 3.08 -17.23 -11.63
N ILE A 88 3.32 -17.32 -12.94
CA ILE A 88 2.29 -17.59 -13.94
C ILE A 88 1.66 -18.96 -13.70
N GLU A 89 2.47 -19.97 -13.41
CA GLU A 89 2.00 -21.33 -13.09
C GLU A 89 1.12 -21.33 -11.82
N PHE A 90 1.53 -20.60 -10.76
CA PHE A 90 0.74 -20.45 -9.54
C PHE A 90 -0.59 -19.73 -9.78
N ASP A 91 -0.56 -18.66 -10.57
CA ASP A 91 -1.79 -17.97 -10.97
C ASP A 91 -2.72 -18.90 -11.75
N GLY A 92 -2.17 -19.73 -12.63
CA GLY A 92 -2.92 -20.74 -13.40
C GLY A 92 -3.62 -21.81 -12.55
N ARG A 93 -3.23 -22.00 -11.28
CA ARG A 93 -3.91 -22.90 -10.34
C ARG A 93 -5.19 -22.29 -9.76
N LYS A 94 -5.30 -20.97 -9.72
CA LYS A 94 -6.46 -20.24 -9.21
C LYS A 94 -7.59 -20.30 -10.24
N SER A 95 -8.81 -20.54 -9.80
CA SER A 95 -9.98 -20.40 -10.68
C SER A 95 -10.20 -18.92 -11.06
N SER A 96 -10.03 -18.05 -10.10
CA SER A 96 -10.07 -16.58 -10.24
C SER A 96 -9.63 -15.93 -8.92
N GLN A 97 -9.32 -14.64 -9.01
CA GLN A 97 -9.14 -13.77 -7.86
C GLN A 97 -10.26 -12.73 -7.83
N ILE A 98 -10.84 -12.48 -6.65
CA ILE A 98 -11.95 -11.55 -6.46
C ILE A 98 -11.51 -10.39 -5.58
N ASN A 99 -11.77 -9.17 -6.04
CA ASN A 99 -11.47 -7.92 -5.34
C ASN A 99 -12.66 -6.96 -5.40
N LEU A 100 -12.61 -5.85 -4.64
CA LEU A 100 -13.60 -4.76 -4.58
C LEU A 100 -15.04 -5.28 -4.48
N TYR A 101 -15.28 -6.01 -3.43
CA TYR A 101 -16.52 -6.74 -3.21
C TYR A 101 -17.58 -5.85 -2.55
N GLN A 102 -18.78 -5.77 -3.12
CA GLN A 102 -19.95 -5.10 -2.55
C GLN A 102 -21.21 -5.93 -2.70
N ILE A 103 -22.06 -5.94 -1.67
CA ILE A 103 -23.36 -6.60 -1.70
C ILE A 103 -24.44 -5.55 -1.37
N THR A 104 -25.44 -5.41 -2.22
CA THR A 104 -26.54 -4.48 -2.05
C THR A 104 -27.62 -5.04 -1.11
N ASP A 105 -28.58 -4.19 -0.74
CA ASP A 105 -29.73 -4.58 0.10
C ASP A 105 -30.58 -5.68 -0.57
N SER A 106 -30.62 -5.72 -1.90
CA SER A 106 -31.31 -6.73 -2.71
C SER A 106 -30.55 -8.04 -2.92
N ASP A 107 -29.42 -8.27 -2.20
CA ASP A 107 -28.52 -9.40 -2.40
C ASP A 107 -27.85 -9.44 -3.79
N ARG A 108 -27.75 -8.33 -4.49
CA ARG A 108 -26.94 -8.24 -5.69
C ARG A 108 -25.49 -7.97 -5.32
N TYR A 109 -24.59 -8.80 -5.86
CA TYR A 109 -23.15 -8.78 -5.63
C TYR A 109 -22.46 -8.09 -6.79
N PHE A 110 -21.55 -7.15 -6.50
CA PHE A 110 -20.63 -6.54 -7.45
C PHE A 110 -19.20 -6.83 -7.03
N TYR A 111 -18.32 -7.16 -7.96
CA TYR A 111 -16.93 -7.47 -7.66
C TYR A 111 -16.06 -7.39 -8.90
N LEU A 112 -14.77 -7.19 -8.70
CA LEU A 112 -13.79 -7.42 -9.74
C LEU A 112 -13.33 -8.87 -9.71
N LYS A 113 -13.33 -9.50 -10.87
CA LYS A 113 -12.84 -10.86 -11.06
C LYS A 113 -11.71 -10.86 -12.07
N THR A 114 -10.57 -11.45 -11.69
CA THR A 114 -9.41 -11.68 -12.55
C THR A 114 -9.21 -13.18 -12.68
N THR A 115 -9.21 -13.72 -13.89
CA THR A 115 -8.84 -15.11 -14.18
C THR A 115 -7.38 -15.18 -14.61
N PRO A 116 -6.77 -16.39 -14.72
CA PRO A 116 -5.41 -16.54 -15.24
C PRO A 116 -5.21 -15.95 -16.65
N ALA A 117 -6.27 -15.87 -17.44
CA ALA A 117 -6.24 -15.30 -18.79
C ALA A 117 -6.32 -13.76 -18.84
N ASP A 118 -6.67 -13.11 -17.71
CA ASP A 118 -6.90 -11.68 -17.66
C ASP A 118 -5.67 -10.96 -17.10
N GLU A 119 -5.34 -9.80 -17.65
CA GLU A 119 -4.29 -8.89 -17.13
C GLU A 119 -4.81 -7.99 -16.01
N THR A 120 -6.11 -7.66 -16.02
CA THR A 120 -6.76 -6.76 -15.08
C THR A 120 -8.12 -7.30 -14.62
N GLY A 121 -8.61 -6.81 -13.49
CA GLY A 121 -9.91 -7.21 -12.96
C GLY A 121 -11.06 -6.68 -13.81
N LYS A 122 -11.97 -7.55 -14.19
CA LYS A 122 -13.22 -7.22 -14.91
C LYS A 122 -14.38 -7.09 -13.94
N LEU A 123 -15.29 -6.16 -14.17
CA LEU A 123 -16.44 -5.92 -13.31
C LEU A 123 -17.54 -6.95 -13.61
N PHE A 124 -17.91 -7.71 -12.59
CA PHE A 124 -18.99 -8.69 -12.61
C PHE A 124 -20.09 -8.35 -11.61
N TYR A 125 -21.27 -8.94 -11.83
CA TYR A 125 -22.34 -9.00 -10.86
C TYR A 125 -22.96 -10.39 -10.81
N ARG A 126 -23.70 -10.68 -9.74
CA ARG A 126 -24.59 -11.83 -9.62
C ARG A 126 -25.72 -11.53 -8.64
N ASP A 127 -26.85 -12.18 -8.77
CA ASP A 127 -27.97 -12.07 -7.86
C ASP A 127 -27.96 -13.23 -6.84
N GLY A 128 -27.79 -12.87 -5.56
CA GLY A 128 -27.72 -13.81 -4.46
C GLY A 128 -26.39 -14.57 -4.30
N PHE A 129 -26.26 -15.28 -3.20
CA PHE A 129 -25.04 -15.99 -2.77
C PHE A 129 -24.54 -17.06 -3.78
N LYS A 130 -25.45 -17.65 -4.55
CA LYS A 130 -25.16 -18.73 -5.52
C LYS A 130 -25.59 -18.37 -6.95
N GLY A 131 -25.92 -17.10 -7.22
CA GLY A 131 -26.39 -16.67 -8.52
C GLY A 131 -25.37 -16.85 -9.64
N GLU A 132 -25.82 -16.85 -10.88
CA GLU A 132 -24.98 -16.87 -12.07
C GLU A 132 -24.28 -15.52 -12.23
N GLU A 133 -23.03 -15.56 -12.68
CA GLU A 133 -22.22 -14.37 -12.90
C GLU A 133 -22.53 -13.70 -14.23
N GLY A 134 -22.72 -12.41 -14.23
CA GLY A 134 -22.84 -11.58 -15.42
C GLY A 134 -21.67 -10.59 -15.55
N LEU A 135 -20.98 -10.60 -16.68
CA LEU A 135 -19.97 -9.58 -16.98
C LEU A 135 -20.68 -8.25 -17.26
N LEU A 136 -20.25 -7.20 -16.56
CA LEU A 136 -20.69 -5.81 -16.77
C LEU A 136 -19.69 -5.01 -17.60
N TYR A 137 -18.41 -5.02 -17.21
CA TYR A 137 -17.40 -4.20 -17.86
C TYR A 137 -16.04 -4.88 -17.92
N ASP A 138 -15.40 -4.75 -19.10
CA ASP A 138 -14.06 -5.24 -19.37
C ASP A 138 -13.13 -4.04 -19.63
N PRO A 139 -12.23 -3.67 -18.69
CA PRO A 139 -11.36 -2.51 -18.86
C PRO A 139 -10.35 -2.68 -20.00
N GLU A 140 -10.06 -3.90 -20.45
CA GLU A 140 -9.20 -4.13 -21.61
C GLU A 140 -9.82 -3.63 -22.92
N LYS A 141 -11.14 -3.42 -22.94
CA LYS A 141 -11.89 -2.87 -24.08
C LYS A 141 -12.13 -1.36 -23.97
N HIS A 142 -11.70 -0.73 -22.88
CA HIS A 142 -11.79 0.72 -22.73
C HIS A 142 -10.79 1.40 -23.65
N LYS A 143 -11.25 2.31 -24.54
CA LYS A 143 -10.38 3.01 -25.51
C LYS A 143 -9.44 2.03 -26.26
N SER A 144 -10.03 1.05 -26.95
CA SER A 144 -9.32 -0.03 -27.64
C SER A 144 -8.38 0.42 -28.79
N ASP A 145 -8.42 1.68 -29.16
CA ASP A 145 -7.56 2.33 -30.17
C ASP A 145 -6.19 2.80 -29.59
N THR A 146 -5.96 2.61 -28.28
CA THR A 146 -4.72 2.99 -27.61
C THR A 146 -3.94 1.75 -27.13
N THR A 147 -2.62 1.88 -27.01
CA THR A 147 -1.76 0.88 -26.35
C THR A 147 -1.85 0.97 -24.83
N GLN A 148 -2.53 1.99 -24.30
CA GLN A 148 -2.64 2.26 -22.89
C GLN A 148 -3.56 1.23 -22.21
N LYS A 149 -3.10 0.63 -21.13
CA LYS A 149 -3.91 -0.28 -20.30
C LYS A 149 -4.71 0.50 -19.28
N PHE A 150 -5.91 0.02 -19.00
CA PHE A 150 -6.81 0.62 -18.02
C PHE A 150 -7.17 -0.37 -16.92
N VAL A 151 -7.36 0.14 -15.70
CA VAL A 151 -7.74 -0.65 -14.54
C VAL A 151 -8.91 -0.01 -13.81
N ILE A 152 -9.76 -0.84 -13.20
CA ILE A 152 -10.83 -0.38 -12.32
C ILE A 152 -10.25 -0.33 -10.90
N SER A 153 -10.32 0.84 -10.25
CA SER A 153 -9.75 1.07 -8.92
C SER A 153 -10.80 1.16 -7.80
N SER A 154 -12.05 1.44 -8.14
CA SER A 154 -13.17 1.40 -7.18
C SER A 154 -14.48 1.00 -7.85
N VAL A 155 -15.41 0.47 -7.05
CA VAL A 155 -16.77 0.09 -7.48
C VAL A 155 -17.75 0.52 -6.41
N SER A 156 -18.84 1.20 -6.80
CA SER A 156 -19.91 1.62 -5.91
C SER A 156 -21.26 1.41 -6.59
N ALA A 157 -22.10 0.53 -6.04
CA ALA A 157 -23.44 0.27 -6.54
C ALA A 157 -24.49 1.10 -5.79
N SER A 158 -25.59 1.47 -6.49
CA SER A 158 -26.78 2.02 -5.86
C SER A 158 -27.38 1.00 -4.87
N PHE A 159 -28.12 1.47 -3.88
CA PHE A 159 -28.66 0.60 -2.81
C PHE A 159 -29.56 -0.52 -3.34
N ASP A 160 -30.30 -0.24 -4.41
CA ASP A 160 -31.16 -1.22 -5.11
C ASP A 160 -30.38 -2.10 -6.10
N GLY A 161 -29.10 -1.79 -6.37
CA GLY A 161 -28.27 -2.51 -7.34
C GLY A 161 -28.65 -2.29 -8.81
N SER A 162 -29.50 -1.32 -9.12
CA SER A 162 -29.90 -1.01 -10.51
C SER A 162 -28.80 -0.29 -11.30
N LYS A 163 -27.92 0.43 -10.60
CA LYS A 163 -26.81 1.18 -11.19
C LYS A 163 -25.50 0.88 -10.45
N VAL A 164 -24.40 1.01 -11.17
CA VAL A 164 -23.05 0.90 -10.61
C VAL A 164 -22.18 2.02 -11.17
N ALA A 165 -21.49 2.73 -10.28
CA ALA A 165 -20.43 3.66 -10.64
C ALA A 165 -19.08 2.99 -10.34
N PHE A 166 -18.09 3.20 -11.21
CA PHE A 166 -16.75 2.64 -11.03
C PHE A 166 -15.70 3.58 -11.60
N ASP A 167 -14.57 3.64 -10.92
CA ASP A 167 -13.42 4.43 -11.33
C ASP A 167 -12.55 3.65 -12.31
N ILE A 168 -12.13 4.30 -13.38
CA ILE A 168 -11.17 3.73 -14.32
C ILE A 168 -9.97 4.67 -14.50
N ALA A 169 -8.76 4.12 -14.38
CA ALA A 169 -7.51 4.87 -14.50
C ALA A 169 -6.56 4.21 -15.48
N PRO A 170 -5.75 4.99 -16.23
CA PRO A 170 -4.72 4.45 -17.10
C PRO A 170 -3.48 4.01 -16.29
N ASN A 171 -2.94 2.82 -16.59
CA ASN A 171 -1.63 2.33 -16.16
C ASN A 171 -1.31 2.54 -14.66
N GLY A 172 -2.30 2.42 -13.75
CA GLY A 172 -2.06 2.59 -12.32
C GLY A 172 -1.68 4.02 -11.90
N SER A 173 -1.97 5.03 -12.73
CA SER A 173 -1.70 6.45 -12.43
C SER A 173 -2.55 7.00 -11.28
N GLU A 174 -3.58 6.28 -10.84
CA GLU A 174 -4.56 6.74 -9.85
C GLU A 174 -5.23 8.09 -10.20
N SER A 175 -5.10 8.54 -11.45
CA SER A 175 -5.83 9.68 -12.00
C SER A 175 -7.03 9.14 -12.77
N SER A 176 -8.15 8.98 -12.06
CA SER A 176 -9.31 8.26 -12.58
C SER A 176 -10.43 9.15 -13.09
N GLU A 177 -11.26 8.55 -13.96
CA GLU A 177 -12.59 9.03 -14.31
C GLU A 177 -13.65 8.07 -13.78
N ILE A 178 -14.79 8.58 -13.32
CA ILE A 178 -15.95 7.78 -12.93
C ILE A 178 -16.82 7.53 -14.16
N LEU A 179 -17.11 6.24 -14.38
CA LEU A 179 -18.13 5.78 -15.31
C LEU A 179 -19.34 5.28 -14.54
N ILE A 180 -20.52 5.45 -15.13
CA ILE A 180 -21.78 5.03 -14.54
C ILE A 180 -22.47 4.07 -15.52
N MET A 181 -23.00 2.96 -15.00
CA MET A 181 -23.65 1.94 -15.80
C MET A 181 -25.03 1.57 -15.25
N ASP A 182 -26.01 1.46 -16.14
CA ASP A 182 -27.26 0.76 -15.89
C ASP A 182 -27.00 -0.75 -15.96
N VAL A 183 -27.27 -1.47 -14.86
CA VAL A 183 -26.86 -2.86 -14.69
C VAL A 183 -27.71 -3.82 -15.55
N GLU A 184 -29.00 -3.56 -15.68
CA GLU A 184 -29.92 -4.42 -16.43
C GLU A 184 -29.64 -4.36 -17.93
N ASN A 185 -29.52 -3.13 -18.45
CA ASN A 185 -29.30 -2.90 -19.88
C ASN A 185 -27.81 -2.97 -20.26
N LYS A 186 -26.91 -3.07 -19.28
CA LYS A 186 -25.43 -3.01 -19.44
C LYS A 186 -24.98 -1.78 -20.25
N LYS A 187 -25.67 -0.66 -20.09
CA LYS A 187 -25.43 0.57 -20.81
C LYS A 187 -24.71 1.58 -19.94
N ILE A 188 -23.57 2.08 -20.44
CA ILE A 188 -22.84 3.17 -19.80
C ILE A 188 -23.57 4.49 -20.12
N TYR A 189 -23.78 5.32 -19.10
CA TYR A 189 -24.27 6.67 -19.24
C TYR A 189 -23.24 7.55 -19.95
N PRO A 190 -23.67 8.61 -20.69
CA PRO A 190 -22.76 9.41 -21.51
C PRO A 190 -21.79 10.28 -20.67
N GLU A 191 -22.19 10.69 -19.49
CA GLU A 191 -21.36 11.52 -18.60
C GLU A 191 -20.10 10.82 -18.13
N ARG A 192 -19.01 11.60 -17.98
CA ARG A 192 -17.71 11.20 -17.46
C ARG A 192 -17.27 12.21 -16.43
N ILE A 193 -16.90 11.75 -15.26
CA ILE A 193 -16.43 12.62 -14.18
C ILE A 193 -14.93 12.42 -14.03
N ASP A 194 -14.17 13.43 -14.39
CA ASP A 194 -12.70 13.43 -14.33
C ASP A 194 -12.16 13.91 -12.98
N ARG A 195 -10.82 13.84 -12.83
CA ARG A 195 -10.10 14.33 -11.66
C ARG A 195 -10.52 13.66 -10.37
N CYS A 196 -10.79 12.35 -10.42
CA CYS A 196 -11.11 11.53 -9.27
C CYS A 196 -9.88 10.74 -8.81
N TRP A 197 -9.82 10.43 -7.53
CA TRP A 197 -8.79 9.60 -6.95
C TRP A 197 -9.42 8.59 -6.01
N SER A 198 -9.53 7.31 -6.47
CA SER A 198 -10.18 6.22 -5.73
C SER A 198 -11.49 6.67 -5.07
N ALA A 199 -12.24 7.51 -5.78
CA ALA A 199 -13.49 8.05 -5.27
C ALA A 199 -14.53 6.93 -5.26
N SER A 200 -14.95 6.52 -4.09
CA SER A 200 -16.14 5.67 -3.97
C SER A 200 -17.36 6.57 -3.87
N PRO A 201 -18.14 6.71 -4.97
CA PRO A 201 -19.36 7.53 -4.96
C PRO A 201 -20.31 7.10 -3.86
N SER A 202 -20.85 8.07 -3.10
CA SER A 202 -21.87 7.81 -2.09
C SER A 202 -23.25 8.08 -2.66
N TRP A 203 -23.98 7.02 -3.00
CA TRP A 203 -25.29 7.08 -3.65
C TRP A 203 -26.35 7.76 -2.79
N LEU A 204 -27.25 8.48 -3.45
CA LEU A 204 -28.51 8.93 -2.86
C LEU A 204 -29.45 7.73 -2.66
N PRO A 205 -30.40 7.82 -1.68
CA PRO A 205 -31.27 6.69 -1.34
C PRO A 205 -32.10 6.15 -2.51
N ASP A 206 -32.47 7.01 -3.46
CA ASP A 206 -33.30 6.69 -4.63
C ASP A 206 -32.49 6.34 -5.89
N GLY A 207 -31.16 6.31 -5.79
CA GLY A 207 -30.29 6.04 -6.92
C GLY A 207 -30.32 7.08 -8.04
N SER A 208 -30.88 8.29 -7.77
CA SER A 208 -30.95 9.38 -8.76
C SER A 208 -29.63 10.10 -8.99
N GLY A 209 -28.67 9.95 -8.07
CA GLY A 209 -27.35 10.59 -8.09
C GLY A 209 -26.46 10.10 -6.96
N PHE A 210 -25.29 10.73 -6.83
CA PHE A 210 -24.33 10.42 -5.79
C PHE A 210 -23.43 11.61 -5.43
N LEU A 211 -22.84 11.54 -4.25
CA LEU A 211 -21.81 12.46 -3.77
C LEU A 211 -20.43 11.93 -4.11
N TYR A 212 -19.50 12.79 -4.52
CA TYR A 212 -18.12 12.42 -4.88
C TYR A 212 -17.14 13.57 -4.64
N ASN A 213 -15.86 13.24 -4.42
CA ASN A 213 -14.79 14.24 -4.34
C ASN A 213 -14.15 14.45 -5.71
N ARG A 214 -13.76 15.68 -6.02
CA ARG A 214 -13.07 16.06 -7.25
C ARG A 214 -11.83 16.90 -6.94
N LEU A 215 -10.69 16.47 -7.50
CA LEU A 215 -9.40 17.13 -7.35
C LEU A 215 -9.29 18.40 -8.22
N GLN A 216 -8.23 19.19 -8.00
CA GLN A 216 -7.98 20.39 -8.82
C GLN A 216 -7.48 20.02 -10.23
N SER A 217 -6.68 18.96 -10.35
CA SER A 217 -6.05 18.54 -11.60
C SER A 217 -6.00 17.02 -11.76
N SER A 218 -5.96 16.56 -12.99
CA SER A 218 -5.63 15.18 -13.35
C SER A 218 -4.12 14.96 -13.50
N ASP A 219 -3.31 16.01 -13.64
CA ASP A 219 -1.87 15.92 -13.76
C ASP A 219 -1.25 15.55 -12.40
N VAL A 220 -0.67 14.34 -12.32
CA VAL A 220 -0.07 13.78 -11.12
C VAL A 220 1.18 14.54 -10.65
N HIS A 221 1.77 15.36 -11.50
CA HIS A 221 2.94 16.18 -11.18
C HIS A 221 2.59 17.60 -10.74
N GLN A 222 1.33 18.02 -10.86
CA GLN A 222 0.89 19.36 -10.48
C GLN A 222 0.86 19.50 -8.96
N LYS A 223 1.62 20.47 -8.42
CA LYS A 223 1.88 20.66 -6.99
C LYS A 223 0.62 20.86 -6.13
N ASP A 224 -0.41 21.49 -6.67
CA ASP A 224 -1.67 21.79 -6.01
C ASP A 224 -2.83 20.84 -6.41
N ARG A 225 -2.50 19.73 -7.10
CA ARG A 225 -3.47 18.75 -7.62
C ARG A 225 -4.50 18.35 -6.57
N GLU A 226 -4.07 18.06 -5.36
CA GLU A 226 -4.88 17.52 -4.26
C GLU A 226 -5.37 18.61 -3.30
N LEU A 227 -4.76 19.82 -3.35
CA LEU A 227 -5.13 20.91 -2.45
C LEU A 227 -6.47 21.53 -2.84
N ASN A 228 -7.26 21.92 -1.82
CA ASN A 228 -8.57 22.57 -1.99
C ASN A 228 -9.54 21.75 -2.84
N SER A 229 -9.45 20.42 -2.79
CA SER A 229 -10.42 19.55 -3.45
C SER A 229 -11.83 19.77 -2.91
N LYS A 230 -12.86 19.31 -3.61
CA LYS A 230 -14.26 19.64 -3.29
C LYS A 230 -15.14 18.40 -3.42
N THR A 231 -16.17 18.33 -2.57
CA THR A 231 -17.26 17.37 -2.77
C THR A 231 -18.39 18.00 -3.59
N TYR A 232 -18.87 17.24 -4.56
CA TYR A 232 -20.01 17.60 -5.41
C TYR A 232 -21.13 16.57 -5.30
N LEU A 233 -22.33 17.00 -5.68
CA LEU A 233 -23.49 16.13 -5.94
C LEU A 233 -23.69 16.05 -7.45
N HIS A 234 -23.57 14.85 -7.99
CA HIS A 234 -23.89 14.52 -9.37
C HIS A 234 -25.29 13.92 -9.47
N MET A 235 -26.09 14.38 -10.41
CA MET A 235 -27.40 13.80 -10.76
C MET A 235 -27.28 13.07 -12.10
N ILE A 236 -27.65 11.79 -12.12
CA ILE A 236 -27.53 10.92 -13.31
C ILE A 236 -28.19 11.57 -14.54
N GLY A 237 -27.47 11.60 -15.65
CA GLY A 237 -27.92 12.20 -16.92
C GLY A 237 -27.59 13.68 -17.06
N ASN A 238 -27.01 14.33 -16.07
CA ASN A 238 -26.60 15.72 -16.16
C ASN A 238 -25.13 15.85 -16.59
N ASP A 239 -24.75 17.02 -17.09
CA ASP A 239 -23.35 17.36 -17.35
C ASP A 239 -22.63 17.62 -16.01
N PRO A 240 -21.52 16.90 -15.72
CA PRO A 240 -20.77 17.08 -14.47
C PRO A 240 -20.18 18.48 -14.26
N SER A 241 -20.09 19.31 -15.29
CA SER A 241 -19.69 20.71 -15.16
C SER A 241 -20.70 21.56 -14.38
N ASN A 242 -21.95 21.11 -14.29
CA ASN A 242 -23.05 21.76 -13.58
C ASN A 242 -23.31 21.15 -12.19
N ASP A 243 -22.46 20.24 -11.72
CA ASP A 243 -22.65 19.58 -10.44
C ASP A 243 -22.61 20.56 -9.28
N LYS A 244 -23.53 20.36 -8.33
CA LYS A 244 -23.67 21.23 -7.15
C LYS A 244 -22.52 20.97 -6.18
N GLU A 245 -21.73 21.99 -5.87
CA GLU A 245 -20.74 21.93 -4.79
C GLU A 245 -21.43 21.76 -3.43
N ILE A 246 -21.05 20.74 -2.66
CA ILE A 246 -21.67 20.38 -1.38
C ILE A 246 -20.78 20.76 -0.19
N PHE A 247 -19.47 20.43 -0.26
CA PHE A 247 -18.59 20.62 0.88
C PHE A 247 -17.18 20.97 0.41
N SER A 248 -16.67 22.11 0.88
CA SER A 248 -15.32 22.58 0.59
C SER A 248 -14.89 23.72 1.49
N ARG A 249 -13.60 24.00 1.51
CA ARG A 249 -13.00 25.17 2.17
C ARG A 249 -13.56 26.49 1.68
N VAL A 250 -13.85 26.60 0.38
CA VAL A 250 -14.36 27.85 -0.22
C VAL A 250 -15.80 28.09 0.16
N LYS A 251 -16.63 27.04 0.15
CA LYS A 251 -18.05 27.13 0.47
C LYS A 251 -18.32 27.35 1.96
N TYR A 252 -17.44 26.83 2.82
CA TYR A 252 -17.56 26.89 4.28
C TYR A 252 -16.28 27.42 4.94
N PRO A 253 -15.90 28.70 4.69
CA PRO A 253 -14.68 29.27 5.26
C PRO A 253 -14.71 29.31 6.80
N GLU A 254 -15.91 29.33 7.40
CA GLU A 254 -16.13 29.30 8.85
C GLU A 254 -15.71 27.98 9.52
N LEU A 255 -15.59 26.89 8.76
CA LEU A 255 -15.22 25.58 9.32
C LEU A 255 -13.70 25.40 9.44
N GLY A 256 -12.90 26.32 8.93
CA GLY A 256 -11.44 26.27 9.08
C GLY A 256 -10.79 25.09 8.36
N ILE A 257 -11.38 24.60 7.26
CA ILE A 257 -10.87 23.48 6.46
C ILE A 257 -9.48 23.83 5.91
N ASN A 258 -8.47 22.99 6.14
CA ASN A 258 -7.14 23.22 5.60
C ASN A 258 -7.08 22.91 4.09
N PRO A 259 -6.16 23.55 3.33
CA PRO A 259 -6.03 23.25 1.90
C PRO A 259 -5.75 21.78 1.60
N ALA A 260 -5.03 21.07 2.48
CA ALA A 260 -4.68 19.65 2.33
C ALA A 260 -5.76 18.68 2.83
N ASP A 261 -6.81 19.17 3.50
CA ASP A 261 -7.94 18.32 3.91
C ASP A 261 -8.75 17.96 2.66
N MET A 262 -8.99 16.68 2.47
CA MET A 262 -9.86 16.18 1.40
C MET A 262 -11.29 16.05 1.92
N PRO A 263 -12.22 16.93 1.50
CA PRO A 263 -13.61 16.85 1.91
C PRO A 263 -14.32 15.70 1.19
N ILE A 264 -14.92 14.79 1.95
CA ILE A 264 -15.69 13.65 1.45
C ILE A 264 -17.04 13.65 2.15
N VAL A 265 -18.14 13.68 1.40
CA VAL A 265 -19.48 13.58 1.97
C VAL A 265 -20.10 12.23 1.66
N VAL A 266 -20.62 11.58 2.71
CA VAL A 266 -21.24 10.26 2.62
C VAL A 266 -22.65 10.34 3.16
N TYR A 267 -23.62 9.77 2.42
CA TYR A 267 -24.95 9.49 2.93
C TYR A 267 -24.96 8.17 3.69
N ASP A 268 -25.52 8.16 4.88
CA ASP A 268 -25.66 6.95 5.69
C ASP A 268 -27.15 6.55 5.77
N LYS A 269 -27.47 5.40 5.15
CA LYS A 269 -28.84 4.89 5.04
C LYS A 269 -29.44 4.43 6.37
N ASP A 270 -28.59 4.06 7.33
CA ASP A 270 -29.01 3.48 8.60
C ASP A 270 -29.46 4.56 9.60
N CYS A 271 -29.12 5.82 9.35
CA CYS A 271 -29.54 6.96 10.21
C CYS A 271 -30.16 8.14 9.46
N ASN A 272 -30.16 8.14 8.13
CA ASN A 272 -30.71 9.21 7.30
C ASN A 272 -30.02 10.57 7.50
N TYR A 273 -28.69 10.55 7.67
CA TYR A 273 -27.83 11.72 7.78
C TYR A 273 -26.78 11.71 6.66
N ILE A 274 -26.20 12.88 6.44
CA ILE A 274 -24.97 13.05 5.64
C ILE A 274 -23.83 13.42 6.58
N PHE A 275 -22.65 12.85 6.29
CA PHE A 275 -21.42 13.04 7.07
C PHE A 275 -20.34 13.63 6.17
N GLY A 276 -19.81 14.79 6.54
CA GLY A 276 -18.70 15.45 5.87
C GLY A 276 -17.38 15.15 6.58
N TYR A 277 -16.57 14.28 5.99
CA TYR A 277 -15.24 13.96 6.47
C TYR A 277 -14.21 14.94 5.91
N LEU A 278 -13.27 15.35 6.73
CA LEU A 278 -12.04 16.03 6.33
C LEU A 278 -10.90 15.03 6.43
N SER A 279 -10.61 14.35 5.34
CA SER A 279 -9.68 13.23 5.30
C SER A 279 -8.26 13.68 5.01
N THR A 280 -7.29 13.15 5.75
CA THR A 280 -5.86 13.23 5.51
C THR A 280 -5.26 11.84 5.76
N VAL A 281 -3.94 11.73 5.87
CA VAL A 281 -3.27 10.49 6.32
C VAL A 281 -3.38 10.27 7.83
N ASP A 282 -3.90 11.24 8.60
CA ASP A 282 -4.25 11.03 10.01
C ASP A 282 -5.51 10.16 10.09
N ASN A 283 -5.39 9.01 10.73
CA ASN A 283 -6.48 8.05 10.88
C ASN A 283 -7.57 8.51 11.87
N ARG A 284 -7.32 9.57 12.64
CA ARG A 284 -8.30 10.14 13.56
C ARG A 284 -9.34 10.94 12.79
N LEU A 285 -10.60 10.68 13.08
CA LEU A 285 -11.71 11.29 12.36
C LEU A 285 -11.84 12.80 12.67
N ASN A 286 -12.01 13.60 11.61
CA ASN A 286 -12.50 14.96 11.65
C ASN A 286 -13.79 15.00 10.83
N VAL A 287 -14.95 15.07 11.49
CA VAL A 287 -16.25 14.79 10.86
C VAL A 287 -17.30 15.82 11.26
N TYR A 288 -18.00 16.32 10.26
CA TYR A 288 -19.24 17.11 10.40
C TYR A 288 -20.44 16.25 10.00
N TYR A 289 -21.63 16.60 10.47
CA TYR A 289 -22.87 15.90 10.11
C TYR A 289 -24.05 16.83 9.98
N ALA A 290 -25.02 16.42 9.20
CA ALA A 290 -26.30 17.11 9.03
C ALA A 290 -27.40 16.12 8.64
N PRO A 291 -28.67 16.39 8.93
CA PRO A 291 -29.78 15.59 8.38
C PRO A 291 -29.73 15.56 6.84
N TYR A 292 -30.09 14.45 6.23
CA TYR A 292 -30.11 14.31 4.76
C TYR A 292 -30.97 15.38 4.07
N SER A 293 -32.07 15.84 4.70
CA SER A 293 -32.92 16.90 4.17
C SER A 293 -32.20 18.23 3.91
N GLU A 294 -31.09 18.49 4.60
CA GLU A 294 -30.26 19.68 4.39
C GLU A 294 -29.60 19.72 3.00
N LEU A 295 -29.41 18.56 2.34
CA LEU A 295 -28.79 18.46 1.00
C LEU A 295 -29.59 19.27 -0.06
N LYS A 296 -30.88 19.49 0.16
CA LYS A 296 -31.75 20.32 -0.72
C LYS A 296 -31.47 21.83 -0.60
N LYS A 297 -30.86 22.26 0.51
CA LYS A 297 -30.57 23.69 0.75
C LYS A 297 -29.33 24.13 -0.05
N GLU A 298 -29.26 25.43 -0.31
CA GLU A 298 -28.04 26.01 -0.94
C GLU A 298 -26.83 25.89 -0.02
N LYS A 299 -27.00 26.16 1.28
CA LYS A 299 -25.98 26.04 2.31
C LYS A 299 -26.48 25.09 3.40
N ILE A 300 -25.69 23.99 3.63
CA ILE A 300 -26.00 22.99 4.65
C ILE A 300 -25.54 23.51 6.01
N THR A 301 -26.34 23.27 7.03
CA THR A 301 -26.00 23.62 8.43
C THR A 301 -25.22 22.46 9.05
N TRP A 302 -23.92 22.45 8.85
CA TRP A 302 -23.03 21.42 9.41
C TRP A 302 -22.88 21.57 10.93
N LYS A 303 -22.94 20.45 11.64
CA LYS A 303 -22.57 20.35 13.06
C LYS A 303 -21.29 19.52 13.15
N HIS A 304 -20.34 19.91 14.02
CA HIS A 304 -19.15 19.12 14.27
C HIS A 304 -19.52 17.88 15.07
N LEU A 305 -19.10 16.70 14.62
CA LEU A 305 -19.36 15.43 15.29
C LEU A 305 -18.13 14.94 16.05
N PHE A 306 -16.98 14.83 15.36
CA PHE A 306 -15.70 14.39 15.93
C PHE A 306 -14.57 15.32 15.50
N LYS A 307 -13.65 15.57 16.43
CA LYS A 307 -12.36 16.23 16.20
C LYS A 307 -11.22 15.21 16.36
N PRO A 308 -10.04 15.45 15.77
CA PRO A 308 -8.86 14.56 15.99
C PRO A 308 -8.52 14.34 17.46
N GLU A 309 -8.78 15.34 18.34
CA GLU A 309 -8.53 15.26 19.78
C GLU A 309 -9.48 14.30 20.52
N ASP A 310 -10.57 13.89 19.89
CA ASP A 310 -11.49 12.88 20.40
C ASP A 310 -10.94 11.46 20.22
N GLU A 311 -9.88 11.31 19.43
CA GLU A 311 -9.19 10.04 19.15
C GLU A 311 -10.13 8.95 18.63
N VAL A 312 -11.09 9.33 17.80
CA VAL A 312 -12.02 8.44 17.12
C VAL A 312 -11.46 8.03 15.77
N TYR A 313 -11.47 6.74 15.45
CA TYR A 313 -10.92 6.18 14.20
C TYR A 313 -11.99 5.62 13.27
N THR A 314 -13.08 5.14 13.84
CA THR A 314 -14.24 4.62 13.08
C THR A 314 -15.50 4.79 13.90
N ALA A 315 -16.63 4.98 13.23
CA ALA A 315 -17.93 5.04 13.89
C ALA A 315 -19.03 4.43 13.02
N PHE A 316 -19.85 3.57 13.61
CA PHE A 316 -21.11 3.09 13.03
C PHE A 316 -22.28 3.79 13.68
N LYS A 317 -23.31 4.10 12.90
CA LYS A 317 -24.44 4.90 13.31
C LYS A 317 -25.73 4.07 13.16
N THR A 318 -26.66 4.31 14.05
CA THR A 318 -28.04 3.87 13.96
C THR A 318 -28.92 5.10 13.88
N GLU A 319 -30.25 4.96 13.76
CA GLU A 319 -31.16 6.12 13.80
C GLU A 319 -30.97 7.01 15.04
N LYS A 320 -30.54 6.43 16.18
CA LYS A 320 -30.49 7.12 17.47
C LYS A 320 -29.12 7.14 18.13
N GLU A 321 -28.25 6.22 17.79
CA GLU A 321 -26.98 5.98 18.52
C GLU A 321 -25.77 5.97 17.56
N ILE A 322 -24.62 6.27 18.14
CA ILE A 322 -23.30 6.11 17.47
C ILE A 322 -22.46 5.16 18.28
N TYR A 323 -21.87 4.17 17.62
CA TYR A 323 -20.85 3.28 18.15
C TYR A 323 -19.49 3.75 17.67
N VAL A 324 -18.58 4.01 18.59
CA VAL A 324 -17.33 4.74 18.35
C VAL A 324 -16.14 3.86 18.70
N TYR A 325 -15.23 3.69 17.76
CA TYR A 325 -13.94 3.01 17.94
C TYR A 325 -12.88 4.04 18.24
N THR A 326 -12.28 3.99 19.46
CA THR A 326 -11.43 5.06 19.99
C THR A 326 -10.25 4.54 20.80
N THR A 327 -9.14 5.30 20.79
CA THR A 327 -7.99 5.09 21.68
C THR A 327 -8.02 5.96 22.92
N LYS A 328 -9.01 6.82 23.10
CA LYS A 328 -9.07 7.75 24.22
C LYS A 328 -9.12 7.03 25.56
N GLY A 329 -7.98 7.04 26.31
CA GLY A 329 -7.81 6.28 27.54
C GLY A 329 -7.87 4.75 27.35
N ALA A 330 -7.50 4.23 26.16
CA ALA A 330 -7.51 2.83 25.81
C ALA A 330 -6.57 2.59 24.60
N PRO A 331 -5.24 2.52 24.80
CA PRO A 331 -4.27 2.42 23.71
C PRO A 331 -4.48 1.21 22.78
N ASN A 332 -5.11 0.12 23.25
CA ASN A 332 -5.48 -1.04 22.45
C ASN A 332 -6.90 -0.96 21.88
N PHE A 333 -7.50 0.22 21.94
CA PHE A 333 -8.86 0.55 21.50
C PHE A 333 -9.98 -0.02 22.37
N LYS A 334 -11.11 0.65 22.33
CA LYS A 334 -12.39 0.25 22.91
C LYS A 334 -13.54 0.71 22.02
N ILE A 335 -14.73 0.17 22.25
CA ILE A 335 -15.97 0.63 21.60
C ILE A 335 -16.85 1.33 22.63
N LEU A 336 -17.21 2.58 22.32
CA LEU A 336 -18.16 3.37 23.09
C LEU A 336 -19.48 3.47 22.32
N ARG A 337 -20.58 3.76 23.05
CA ARG A 337 -21.90 4.05 22.51
C ARG A 337 -22.42 5.35 23.09
N THR A 338 -22.92 6.25 22.24
CA THR A 338 -23.55 7.52 22.65
C THR A 338 -24.72 7.88 21.73
N SER A 339 -25.48 8.92 22.08
CA SER A 339 -26.57 9.41 21.25
C SER A 339 -26.07 10.06 19.95
N LEU A 340 -26.76 9.82 18.82
CA LEU A 340 -26.52 10.54 17.56
C LEU A 340 -27.08 11.95 17.60
N VAL A 341 -28.18 12.17 18.32
CA VAL A 341 -28.85 13.49 18.38
C VAL A 341 -28.03 14.49 19.21
N ASN A 342 -27.50 14.03 20.34
CA ASN A 342 -26.65 14.80 21.25
C ASN A 342 -25.41 13.98 21.60
N PRO A 343 -24.40 13.91 20.71
CA PRO A 343 -23.20 13.12 20.94
C PRO A 343 -22.39 13.68 22.11
N ASP A 344 -22.10 12.83 23.09
CA ASP A 344 -21.21 13.15 24.22
C ASP A 344 -20.34 11.93 24.55
N LEU A 345 -19.07 12.02 24.21
CA LEU A 345 -18.11 10.92 24.47
C LEU A 345 -17.69 10.85 25.93
N SER A 346 -17.89 11.90 26.72
CA SER A 346 -17.51 11.92 28.14
C SER A 346 -18.45 11.07 29.02
N THR A 347 -19.70 10.92 28.59
CA THR A 347 -20.73 10.12 29.26
C THR A 347 -21.11 8.85 28.49
N ALA A 348 -20.37 8.54 27.42
CA ALA A 348 -20.65 7.39 26.57
C ALA A 348 -20.47 6.06 27.29
N GLU A 349 -21.38 5.12 27.02
CA GLU A 349 -21.30 3.77 27.55
C GLU A 349 -20.15 2.97 26.92
N ILE A 350 -19.38 2.23 27.71
CA ILE A 350 -18.40 1.28 27.20
C ILE A 350 -19.14 -0.01 26.79
N VAL A 351 -19.14 -0.29 25.48
CA VAL A 351 -19.76 -1.47 24.88
C VAL A 351 -18.78 -2.65 24.86
N VAL A 352 -17.56 -2.40 24.32
CA VAL A 352 -16.45 -3.34 24.36
C VAL A 352 -15.30 -2.64 25.07
N PRO A 353 -14.87 -3.11 26.26
CA PRO A 353 -13.73 -2.55 26.95
C PRO A 353 -12.42 -2.86 26.23
N GLU A 354 -11.37 -2.09 26.53
CA GLU A 354 -10.01 -2.41 26.14
C GLU A 354 -9.57 -3.76 26.71
N ASP A 355 -8.90 -4.57 25.88
CA ASP A 355 -8.12 -5.71 26.36
C ASP A 355 -6.65 -5.29 26.55
N PRO A 356 -6.02 -5.51 27.71
CA PRO A 356 -4.65 -5.06 27.96
C PRO A 356 -3.59 -5.82 27.16
N HIS A 357 -3.94 -6.98 26.59
CA HIS A 357 -3.02 -7.88 25.88
C HIS A 357 -3.33 -8.02 24.39
N LYS A 358 -4.52 -7.61 23.95
CA LYS A 358 -4.98 -7.72 22.57
C LYS A 358 -5.50 -6.39 22.07
N LYS A 359 -5.15 -6.07 20.84
CA LYS A 359 -5.69 -4.90 20.14
C LYS A 359 -7.07 -5.24 19.57
N LEU A 360 -8.05 -4.38 19.83
CA LEU A 360 -9.30 -4.40 19.06
C LEU A 360 -8.97 -3.90 17.64
N THR A 361 -9.26 -4.70 16.60
CA THR A 361 -8.84 -4.41 15.22
C THR A 361 -9.97 -3.94 14.33
N SER A 362 -11.17 -4.47 14.52
CA SER A 362 -12.34 -4.15 13.70
C SER A 362 -13.62 -4.39 14.46
N PHE A 363 -14.71 -3.72 14.05
CA PHE A 363 -16.05 -4.06 14.48
C PHE A 363 -17.07 -3.68 13.41
N THR A 364 -18.27 -4.26 13.51
CA THR A 364 -19.42 -3.93 12.68
C THR A 364 -20.72 -4.22 13.42
N LEU A 365 -21.82 -3.65 12.92
CA LEU A 365 -23.16 -3.84 13.48
C LEU A 365 -24.05 -4.61 12.49
N THR A 366 -24.96 -5.42 13.06
CA THR A 366 -26.03 -6.12 12.35
C THR A 366 -27.35 -5.96 13.10
N SER A 367 -28.45 -6.51 12.56
CA SER A 367 -29.74 -6.58 13.27
C SER A 367 -29.63 -7.31 14.62
N ASP A 368 -28.74 -8.29 14.73
CA ASP A 368 -28.64 -9.19 15.88
C ASP A 368 -27.68 -8.66 16.97
N GLY A 369 -26.73 -7.82 16.62
CA GLY A 369 -25.75 -7.27 17.55
C GLY A 369 -24.48 -6.75 16.90
N LEU A 370 -23.41 -6.74 17.68
CA LEU A 370 -22.09 -6.23 17.29
C LEU A 370 -21.11 -7.39 17.14
N TYR A 371 -20.41 -7.41 16.00
CA TYR A 371 -19.27 -8.30 15.75
C TYR A 371 -17.96 -7.51 15.86
N TYR A 372 -16.92 -8.13 16.42
CA TYR A 372 -15.61 -7.49 16.54
C TYR A 372 -14.48 -8.50 16.51
N THR A 373 -13.28 -8.03 16.25
CA THR A 373 -12.04 -8.82 16.24
C THR A 373 -11.01 -8.29 17.22
N LEU A 374 -10.27 -9.22 17.83
CA LEU A 374 -9.13 -8.93 18.70
C LEU A 374 -7.88 -9.59 18.12
N SER A 375 -6.78 -8.85 18.04
CA SER A 375 -5.48 -9.35 17.55
C SER A 375 -4.45 -9.43 18.68
N GLU A 376 -3.77 -10.55 18.78
CA GLU A 376 -2.61 -10.76 19.64
C GLU A 376 -1.33 -10.58 18.81
N ASN A 377 -0.49 -9.62 19.20
CA ASN A 377 0.78 -9.27 18.55
C ASN A 377 0.69 -8.93 17.03
N GLY A 378 -0.51 -8.63 16.52
CA GLY A 378 -0.74 -8.38 15.07
C GLY A 378 -0.74 -9.62 14.18
N VAL A 379 -0.61 -10.85 14.74
CA VAL A 379 -0.38 -12.08 13.98
C VAL A 379 -1.37 -13.19 14.26
N LYS A 380 -2.19 -13.04 15.28
CA LYS A 380 -3.23 -14.01 15.64
C LYS A 380 -4.53 -13.28 15.95
N GLU A 381 -5.55 -13.52 15.15
CA GLU A 381 -6.80 -12.79 15.25
C GLU A 381 -7.95 -13.70 15.70
N GLU A 382 -8.82 -13.18 16.54
CA GLU A 382 -9.97 -13.84 17.13
C GLU A 382 -11.25 -13.08 16.76
N PHE A 383 -12.35 -13.80 16.59
CA PHE A 383 -13.65 -13.27 16.19
C PHE A 383 -14.67 -13.40 17.29
N TYR A 384 -15.45 -12.34 17.56
CA TYR A 384 -16.40 -12.24 18.65
C TYR A 384 -17.74 -11.69 18.21
N PHE A 385 -18.80 -12.12 18.92
CA PHE A 385 -20.15 -11.59 18.82
C PHE A 385 -20.65 -11.09 20.17
N LEU A 386 -21.26 -9.92 20.18
CA LEU A 386 -21.92 -9.31 21.32
C LEU A 386 -23.38 -9.07 20.96
N SER A 387 -24.30 -9.86 21.52
CA SER A 387 -25.74 -9.65 21.34
C SER A 387 -26.23 -8.43 22.12
N LYS A 388 -27.37 -7.89 21.72
CA LYS A 388 -27.96 -6.73 22.41
C LYS A 388 -28.26 -7.05 23.87
N GLY A 389 -27.64 -6.31 24.78
CA GLY A 389 -27.88 -6.43 26.24
C GLY A 389 -27.00 -7.47 26.96
N GLU A 390 -26.13 -8.19 26.26
CA GLU A 390 -25.18 -9.16 26.84
C GLU A 390 -23.77 -8.55 26.95
N LYS A 391 -23.04 -8.94 27.99
CA LYS A 391 -21.60 -8.68 28.20
C LYS A 391 -21.03 -9.81 29.05
N PRO A 392 -19.81 -10.33 28.73
CA PRO A 392 -18.92 -10.01 27.62
C PRO A 392 -19.38 -10.62 26.30
N GLY A 393 -18.73 -10.21 25.19
CA GLY A 393 -18.94 -10.83 23.88
C GLY A 393 -18.50 -12.29 23.87
N ARG A 394 -19.23 -13.14 23.12
CA ARG A 394 -18.95 -14.56 22.92
C ARG A 394 -17.93 -14.73 21.79
N LYS A 395 -16.86 -15.49 22.07
CA LYS A 395 -15.91 -15.89 21.01
C LYS A 395 -16.59 -16.87 20.04
N ILE A 396 -16.30 -16.69 18.75
CA ILE A 396 -16.74 -17.56 17.65
C ILE A 396 -15.52 -18.32 17.14
N ASP A 397 -15.61 -19.66 17.11
CA ASP A 397 -14.54 -20.51 16.59
C ASP A 397 -14.49 -20.39 15.07
N LEU A 398 -13.32 -20.01 14.55
CA LEU A 398 -13.08 -19.87 13.12
C LEU A 398 -12.79 -21.22 12.47
N PRO A 399 -13.04 -21.40 11.15
CA PRO A 399 -12.75 -22.63 10.42
C PRO A 399 -11.30 -23.11 10.50
N PHE A 400 -10.37 -22.19 10.64
CA PHE A 400 -8.94 -22.44 10.89
C PHE A 400 -8.31 -21.27 11.65
N ALA A 401 -7.08 -21.47 12.17
CA ALA A 401 -6.36 -20.45 12.90
C ALA A 401 -6.04 -19.26 11.98
N ALA A 402 -6.53 -18.08 12.36
CA ALA A 402 -6.42 -16.87 11.55
C ALA A 402 -5.28 -15.98 12.02
N GLY A 403 -4.48 -15.52 11.06
CA GLY A 403 -3.58 -14.36 11.25
C GLY A 403 -4.29 -13.05 10.96
N THR A 404 -5.24 -13.07 10.02
CA THR A 404 -6.06 -11.94 9.61
C THR A 404 -7.52 -12.35 9.48
N VAL A 405 -8.42 -11.55 10.04
CA VAL A 405 -9.88 -11.71 9.95
C VAL A 405 -10.50 -10.39 9.50
N GLY A 406 -11.23 -10.41 8.39
CA GLY A 406 -12.02 -9.25 7.99
C GLY A 406 -13.52 -9.57 8.05
N ILE A 407 -14.30 -8.57 8.40
CA ILE A 407 -15.75 -8.68 8.58
C ILE A 407 -16.44 -7.74 7.58
N TYR A 408 -17.48 -8.25 6.93
CA TYR A 408 -18.36 -7.47 6.07
C TYR A 408 -19.82 -7.75 6.39
N THR A 409 -20.67 -6.72 6.40
CA THR A 409 -22.12 -6.81 6.60
C THR A 409 -22.85 -5.88 5.64
N LYS A 410 -24.12 -6.13 5.41
CA LYS A 410 -24.99 -5.26 4.59
C LYS A 410 -25.57 -4.08 5.37
N GLY A 411 -25.31 -3.97 6.68
CA GLY A 411 -25.81 -2.94 7.58
C GLY A 411 -26.86 -3.45 8.56
N LEU A 412 -27.45 -2.54 9.32
CA LEU A 412 -28.26 -2.81 10.52
C LEU A 412 -29.56 -3.57 10.29
N LYS A 413 -30.06 -3.62 9.06
CA LYS A 413 -31.32 -4.33 8.74
C LYS A 413 -31.13 -5.82 8.53
N PHE A 414 -29.90 -6.28 8.47
CA PHE A 414 -29.53 -7.65 8.10
C PHE A 414 -28.74 -8.33 9.20
N SER A 415 -28.90 -9.65 9.32
CA SER A 415 -28.12 -10.51 10.23
C SER A 415 -26.92 -11.15 9.54
N ASP A 416 -26.84 -11.06 8.21
CA ASP A 416 -25.79 -11.68 7.42
C ASP A 416 -24.41 -11.10 7.74
N VAL A 417 -23.44 -11.98 7.92
CA VAL A 417 -22.03 -11.64 8.15
C VAL A 417 -21.17 -12.44 7.20
N TRP A 418 -20.30 -11.76 6.45
CA TRP A 418 -19.23 -12.39 5.68
C TRP A 418 -17.92 -12.20 6.42
N VAL A 419 -17.16 -13.27 6.53
CA VAL A 419 -15.88 -13.31 7.22
C VAL A 419 -14.84 -13.84 6.24
N TYR A 420 -13.78 -13.08 6.00
CA TYR A 420 -12.61 -13.62 5.32
C TYR A 420 -11.49 -13.90 6.31
N ILE A 421 -10.75 -14.98 6.04
CA ILE A 421 -9.72 -15.50 6.93
C ILE A 421 -8.50 -15.82 6.08
N MET A 422 -7.29 -15.50 6.57
CA MET A 422 -6.03 -15.93 5.98
C MET A 422 -4.91 -15.95 7.03
N GLY A 423 -3.76 -16.55 6.68
CA GLY A 423 -2.57 -16.59 7.52
C GLY A 423 -1.31 -16.62 6.65
N TRP A 424 -0.13 -16.76 7.26
CA TRP A 424 1.15 -16.84 6.52
C TRP A 424 1.24 -18.03 5.56
N THR A 425 0.58 -19.12 5.89
CA THR A 425 0.59 -20.39 5.10
C THR A 425 -0.81 -20.85 4.69
N SER A 426 -1.84 -20.03 4.92
CA SER A 426 -3.23 -20.33 4.61
C SER A 426 -3.80 -19.26 3.71
N ASP A 427 -4.21 -19.67 2.49
CA ASP A 427 -4.76 -18.76 1.48
C ASP A 427 -6.06 -18.10 1.95
N TYR A 428 -6.37 -16.95 1.35
CA TYR A 428 -7.59 -16.20 1.55
C TYR A 428 -8.82 -17.08 1.31
N GLN A 429 -9.68 -17.19 2.32
CA GLN A 429 -10.98 -17.86 2.22
C GLN A 429 -12.07 -16.97 2.79
N ARG A 430 -13.19 -16.90 2.08
CA ARG A 430 -14.33 -16.09 2.47
C ARG A 430 -15.54 -16.98 2.77
N TYR A 431 -16.15 -16.71 3.90
CA TYR A 431 -17.30 -17.47 4.41
C TYR A 431 -18.48 -16.53 4.66
N ARG A 432 -19.69 -17.05 4.47
CA ARG A 432 -20.89 -16.49 5.07
C ARG A 432 -21.12 -17.20 6.41
N TYR A 433 -21.18 -16.43 7.48
CA TYR A 433 -21.46 -16.94 8.82
C TYR A 433 -22.94 -16.81 9.14
N SER A 434 -23.56 -17.90 9.65
CA SER A 434 -24.93 -17.94 10.15
C SER A 434 -24.93 -17.93 11.68
N PRO A 435 -25.31 -16.81 12.33
CA PRO A 435 -25.30 -16.75 13.80
C PRO A 435 -26.30 -17.70 14.48
N GLN A 436 -27.44 -17.98 13.82
CA GLN A 436 -28.48 -18.87 14.33
C GLN A 436 -28.01 -20.33 14.39
N LYS A 437 -27.20 -20.75 13.42
CA LYS A 437 -26.64 -22.11 13.34
C LYS A 437 -25.24 -22.24 13.91
N ASN A 438 -24.56 -21.12 14.13
CA ASN A 438 -23.13 -21.03 14.44
C ASN A 438 -22.26 -21.78 13.41
N GLU A 439 -22.56 -21.58 12.12
CA GLU A 439 -21.92 -22.28 10.99
C GLU A 439 -21.31 -21.31 9.97
N PHE A 440 -20.16 -21.69 9.45
CA PHE A 440 -19.50 -21.02 8.33
C PHE A 440 -19.77 -21.79 7.03
N THR A 441 -20.31 -21.12 6.02
CA THR A 441 -20.47 -21.65 4.67
C THR A 441 -19.45 -20.98 3.75
N LEU A 442 -18.55 -21.79 3.17
CA LEU A 442 -17.54 -21.30 2.23
C LEU A 442 -18.21 -20.68 0.99
N GLU A 443 -17.77 -19.49 0.61
CA GLU A 443 -18.28 -18.82 -0.57
C GLU A 443 -17.63 -19.39 -1.83
N ASN A 444 -18.42 -19.60 -2.89
CA ASN A 444 -17.94 -20.17 -4.15
C ASN A 444 -17.04 -19.22 -4.97
N LEU A 445 -16.88 -17.98 -4.53
CA LEU A 445 -15.92 -17.00 -5.10
C LEU A 445 -14.51 -17.14 -4.53
N SER A 446 -14.33 -17.88 -3.44
CA SER A 446 -13.00 -18.13 -2.87
C SER A 446 -12.16 -19.00 -3.81
N SER A 447 -10.85 -18.70 -3.88
CA SER A 447 -9.89 -19.51 -4.61
C SER A 447 -9.88 -20.96 -4.06
N LYS A 448 -9.65 -21.93 -4.94
CA LYS A 448 -9.46 -23.34 -4.60
C LYS A 448 -8.07 -23.84 -4.97
N ALA A 449 -7.12 -22.95 -5.14
CA ALA A 449 -5.76 -23.31 -5.48
C ALA A 449 -5.06 -24.05 -4.33
N GLU A 450 -4.26 -25.06 -4.67
CA GLU A 450 -3.45 -25.83 -3.74
C GLU A 450 -1.97 -25.60 -4.04
N TYR A 451 -1.18 -25.50 -2.96
CA TYR A 451 0.26 -25.25 -3.02
C TYR A 451 1.02 -26.29 -2.21
N PRO A 452 1.13 -27.54 -2.74
CA PRO A 452 1.79 -28.64 -2.02
C PRO A 452 3.26 -28.35 -1.67
N GLU A 453 3.91 -27.41 -2.39
CA GLU A 453 5.26 -26.93 -2.13
C GLU A 453 5.44 -26.27 -0.76
N TYR A 454 4.35 -25.83 -0.14
CA TYR A 454 4.35 -25.04 1.11
C TYR A 454 3.74 -25.78 2.31
N THR A 455 3.41 -27.06 2.15
CA THR A 455 2.82 -27.87 3.23
C THR A 455 3.80 -28.20 4.38
N ASP A 456 5.10 -28.05 4.13
CA ASP A 456 6.17 -28.27 5.10
C ASP A 456 6.70 -26.95 5.71
N LEU A 457 6.04 -25.82 5.41
CA LEU A 457 6.37 -24.55 6.04
C LEU A 457 5.88 -24.52 7.48
N ILE A 458 6.70 -23.91 8.34
CA ILE A 458 6.32 -23.55 9.71
C ILE A 458 6.37 -22.05 9.88
N VAL A 459 5.61 -21.56 10.86
CA VAL A 459 5.60 -20.17 11.30
C VAL A 459 6.15 -20.11 12.72
N GLU A 460 7.18 -19.31 12.93
CA GLU A 460 7.76 -19.04 14.24
C GLU A 460 7.54 -17.57 14.59
N GLU A 461 6.84 -17.31 15.70
CA GLU A 461 6.59 -15.95 16.20
C GLU A 461 7.53 -15.66 17.36
N LEU A 462 8.32 -14.60 17.23
CA LEU A 462 9.35 -14.20 18.18
C LEU A 462 9.10 -12.79 18.72
N MET A 463 9.61 -12.52 19.93
CA MET A 463 9.60 -11.19 20.56
C MET A 463 11.05 -10.74 20.80
N ILE A 464 11.56 -9.88 19.92
CA ILE A 464 12.96 -9.50 19.85
C ILE A 464 13.22 -8.22 20.66
N PRO A 465 14.17 -8.19 21.61
CA PRO A 465 14.52 -6.96 22.29
C PRO A 465 15.19 -5.98 21.31
N SER A 466 14.61 -4.77 21.19
CA SER A 466 15.17 -3.68 20.41
C SER A 466 16.25 -2.92 21.20
N HIS A 467 16.85 -1.89 20.57
CA HIS A 467 17.92 -1.06 21.11
C HIS A 467 17.60 -0.40 22.47
N ASP A 468 16.33 -0.21 22.78
CA ASP A 468 15.80 0.40 24.02
C ASP A 468 15.13 -0.62 24.96
N GLY A 469 15.25 -1.92 24.66
CA GLY A 469 14.67 -3.01 25.44
C GLY A 469 13.20 -3.31 25.15
N VAL A 470 12.53 -2.51 24.29
CA VAL A 470 11.18 -2.80 23.83
C VAL A 470 11.19 -4.06 22.97
N LYS A 471 10.22 -4.95 23.19
CA LYS A 471 10.12 -6.20 22.43
C LYS A 471 9.35 -6.01 21.13
N VAL A 472 10.00 -6.31 20.00
CA VAL A 472 9.48 -6.21 18.65
C VAL A 472 8.98 -7.58 18.21
N PRO A 473 7.72 -7.73 17.77
CA PRO A 473 7.27 -8.98 17.18
C PRO A 473 7.97 -9.23 15.84
N LEU A 474 8.37 -10.47 15.61
CA LEU A 474 9.02 -10.94 14.39
C LEU A 474 8.41 -12.27 13.97
N SER A 475 7.79 -12.32 12.79
CA SER A 475 7.28 -13.54 12.20
C SER A 475 8.29 -14.13 11.22
N LEU A 476 8.60 -15.41 11.37
CA LEU A 476 9.46 -16.15 10.47
C LEU A 476 8.66 -17.26 9.79
N VAL A 477 8.76 -17.35 8.46
CA VAL A 477 8.16 -18.43 7.66
C VAL A 477 9.28 -19.17 6.91
N TYR A 478 9.42 -20.45 7.16
CA TYR A 478 10.49 -21.27 6.57
C TYR A 478 10.15 -22.77 6.62
N LYS A 479 10.91 -23.59 5.90
CA LYS A 479 10.76 -25.05 5.91
C LYS A 479 11.19 -25.65 7.24
N LYS A 480 10.42 -26.62 7.75
CA LYS A 480 10.64 -27.25 9.08
C LYS A 480 11.99 -27.92 9.29
N ASP A 481 12.70 -28.25 8.22
CA ASP A 481 14.01 -28.91 8.26
C ASP A 481 15.20 -27.96 8.20
N ILE A 482 14.96 -26.64 8.22
CA ILE A 482 16.03 -25.63 8.17
C ILE A 482 16.96 -25.77 9.39
N LYS A 483 18.26 -25.61 9.14
CA LYS A 483 19.28 -25.68 10.21
C LYS A 483 19.84 -24.29 10.47
N LYS A 484 19.97 -23.92 11.73
CA LYS A 484 20.58 -22.66 12.19
C LYS A 484 22.11 -22.74 12.05
N THR A 485 22.62 -22.52 10.86
CA THR A 485 24.06 -22.61 10.53
C THR A 485 24.71 -21.29 10.15
N GLY A 486 23.96 -20.18 10.22
CA GLY A 486 24.40 -18.87 9.73
C GLY A 486 24.43 -18.73 8.21
N LYS A 487 23.91 -19.71 7.46
CA LYS A 487 23.99 -19.76 5.98
C LYS A 487 22.66 -19.56 5.25
N ASN A 488 21.53 -19.55 5.96
CA ASN A 488 20.23 -19.42 5.33
C ASN A 488 20.02 -17.99 4.84
N PRO A 489 19.58 -17.79 3.60
CA PRO A 489 19.22 -16.46 3.13
C PRO A 489 17.92 -16.00 3.82
N VAL A 490 17.88 -14.74 4.24
CA VAL A 490 16.71 -14.11 4.87
C VAL A 490 16.23 -12.97 4.00
N PHE A 491 14.92 -12.94 3.75
CA PHE A 491 14.23 -11.83 3.11
C PHE A 491 13.35 -11.16 4.15
N PHE A 492 13.76 -9.97 4.58
CA PHE A 492 13.00 -9.16 5.51
C PHE A 492 11.98 -8.30 4.80
N PHE A 493 10.77 -8.30 5.33
CA PHE A 493 9.70 -7.40 4.99
C PHE A 493 9.22 -6.63 6.22
N GLY A 494 8.91 -5.35 6.10
CA GLY A 494 8.38 -4.49 7.15
C GLY A 494 7.86 -3.18 6.57
N TYR A 495 7.16 -2.36 7.37
CA TYR A 495 6.62 -1.08 6.89
C TYR A 495 6.85 0.06 7.88
N GLY A 496 6.09 0.10 8.99
CA GLY A 496 6.30 1.00 10.13
C GLY A 496 5.87 2.44 9.90
N ALA A 497 4.74 2.68 9.24
CA ALA A 497 4.14 4.00 9.06
C ALA A 497 2.61 3.93 9.12
N TYR A 498 1.96 5.08 9.40
CA TYR A 498 0.50 5.28 9.39
C TYR A 498 -0.28 4.38 10.37
N GLY A 499 0.38 3.72 11.32
CA GLY A 499 -0.28 2.71 12.16
C GLY A 499 -0.75 1.48 11.38
N ALA A 500 -0.23 1.27 10.17
CA ALA A 500 -0.56 0.13 9.33
C ALA A 500 0.15 -1.13 9.85
N SER A 501 -0.63 -2.13 10.27
CA SER A 501 -0.11 -3.41 10.73
C SER A 501 0.29 -4.30 9.56
N MET A 502 1.42 -4.99 9.70
CA MET A 502 1.86 -6.04 8.77
C MET A 502 1.18 -7.37 9.15
N ASN A 503 -0.16 -7.42 8.98
CA ASN A 503 -0.94 -8.61 9.30
C ASN A 503 -0.52 -9.79 8.41
N PRO A 504 -0.66 -11.05 8.91
CA PRO A 504 -0.41 -12.24 8.11
C PRO A 504 -1.18 -12.26 6.79
N PHE A 505 -0.46 -12.55 5.72
CA PHE A 505 -0.99 -12.72 4.37
C PHE A 505 -0.37 -13.96 3.71
N PHE A 506 -1.09 -14.56 2.80
CA PHE A 506 -0.58 -15.64 1.97
C PHE A 506 -0.25 -15.13 0.58
N SER A 507 1.00 -15.30 0.17
CA SER A 507 1.43 -15.03 -1.20
C SER A 507 2.37 -16.17 -1.65
N PRO A 508 1.89 -17.08 -2.47
CA PRO A 508 2.73 -18.16 -2.98
C PRO A 508 3.91 -17.63 -3.79
N GLU A 509 3.77 -16.44 -4.39
CA GLU A 509 4.83 -15.78 -5.16
C GLU A 509 5.99 -15.33 -4.25
N ILE A 510 5.70 -14.69 -3.12
CA ILE A 510 6.72 -14.29 -2.13
C ILE A 510 7.32 -15.53 -1.45
N LEU A 511 6.50 -16.54 -1.17
CA LEU A 511 6.95 -17.79 -0.56
C LEU A 511 7.91 -18.60 -1.46
N LEU A 512 8.07 -18.26 -2.75
CA LEU A 512 9.15 -18.79 -3.59
C LEU A 512 10.53 -18.58 -2.95
N TRP A 513 10.69 -17.55 -2.11
CA TRP A 513 11.90 -17.34 -1.33
C TRP A 513 12.26 -18.52 -0.43
N THR A 514 11.26 -19.22 0.11
CA THR A 514 11.48 -20.32 1.07
C THR A 514 11.84 -21.65 0.40
N LYS A 515 11.70 -21.75 -0.93
CA LYS A 515 11.84 -23.00 -1.68
C LYS A 515 13.21 -23.68 -1.48
N ASP A 516 14.29 -22.89 -1.49
CA ASP A 516 15.66 -23.37 -1.42
C ASP A 516 16.35 -23.03 -0.10
N GLY A 517 15.60 -23.12 1.02
CA GLY A 517 16.10 -22.91 2.36
C GLY A 517 16.13 -21.46 2.82
N GLY A 518 15.42 -20.57 2.12
CA GLY A 518 15.23 -19.19 2.55
C GLY A 518 14.27 -19.04 3.73
N ILE A 519 14.44 -17.97 4.49
CA ILE A 519 13.56 -17.55 5.57
C ILE A 519 12.88 -16.25 5.15
N LEU A 520 11.55 -16.24 5.08
CA LEU A 520 10.79 -15.00 5.03
C LEU A 520 10.65 -14.47 6.46
N ALA A 521 11.10 -13.25 6.71
CA ALA A 521 11.05 -12.60 8.00
C ALA A 521 10.20 -11.33 7.90
N VAL A 522 9.14 -11.20 8.69
CA VAL A 522 8.29 -10.01 8.75
C VAL A 522 8.50 -9.31 10.09
N ALA A 523 9.14 -8.14 10.04
CA ALA A 523 9.41 -7.34 11.23
C ALA A 523 8.24 -6.36 11.48
N HIS A 524 7.54 -6.55 12.60
CA HIS A 524 6.40 -5.74 13.01
C HIS A 524 6.90 -4.50 13.78
N VAL A 525 7.61 -3.64 13.07
CA VAL A 525 8.34 -2.50 13.65
C VAL A 525 7.42 -1.40 14.16
N ARG A 526 7.88 -0.60 15.14
CA ARG A 526 7.17 0.60 15.59
C ARG A 526 6.88 1.58 14.46
N GLY A 527 5.74 2.26 14.55
CA GLY A 527 5.12 3.03 13.46
C GLY A 527 4.03 2.24 12.74
N GLY A 528 4.02 0.90 12.86
CA GLY A 528 2.88 0.03 12.57
C GLY A 528 1.82 0.07 13.67
N GLY A 529 0.78 -0.74 13.53
CA GLY A 529 -0.37 -0.75 14.44
C GLY A 529 -0.53 -2.04 15.25
N GLU A 530 0.40 -2.96 15.21
CA GLU A 530 0.29 -4.33 15.71
C GLU A 530 -0.04 -4.38 17.22
N LEU A 531 0.64 -3.54 18.01
CA LEU A 531 0.47 -3.45 19.46
C LEU A 531 -0.28 -2.16 19.88
N GLY A 532 -1.22 -1.69 19.05
CA GLY A 532 -2.08 -0.56 19.34
C GLY A 532 -1.47 0.83 19.08
N ASN A 533 -2.10 1.86 19.63
CA ASN A 533 -1.76 3.26 19.33
C ASN A 533 -0.39 3.69 19.86
N GLN A 534 0.04 3.14 21.00
CA GLN A 534 1.37 3.44 21.53
C GLN A 534 2.48 2.87 20.64
N TRP A 535 2.25 1.72 20.02
CA TRP A 535 3.16 1.12 19.05
C TRP A 535 3.31 2.01 17.82
N TYR A 536 2.19 2.50 17.29
CA TYR A 536 2.19 3.48 16.21
C TYR A 536 2.97 4.74 16.58
N LYS A 537 2.65 5.35 17.73
CA LYS A 537 3.32 6.58 18.19
C LYS A 537 4.79 6.35 18.56
N GLY A 538 5.18 5.13 18.83
CA GLY A 538 6.57 4.72 19.05
C GLY A 538 7.47 4.79 17.79
N GLY A 539 6.90 4.94 16.59
CA GLY A 539 7.61 5.13 15.31
C GLY A 539 7.03 6.27 14.47
N TYR A 540 6.72 7.41 15.09
CA TYR A 540 6.01 8.54 14.53
C TYR A 540 6.77 9.85 14.72
N LYS A 541 6.96 10.66 13.65
CA LYS A 541 7.67 11.94 13.73
C LYS A 541 9.00 11.81 14.48
N THR A 542 9.14 12.43 15.66
CA THR A 542 10.38 12.42 16.47
C THR A 542 10.80 11.04 16.97
N THR A 543 9.88 10.09 17.07
CA THR A 543 10.16 8.71 17.47
C THR A 543 10.41 7.76 16.28
N LYS A 544 10.33 8.28 15.05
CA LYS A 544 10.55 7.51 13.82
C LYS A 544 11.86 6.71 13.77
N PRO A 545 12.96 7.13 14.40
CA PRO A 545 14.18 6.32 14.47
C PRO A 545 13.97 4.90 15.03
N ASN A 546 12.99 4.69 15.90
CA ASN A 546 12.68 3.36 16.41
C ASN A 546 12.28 2.38 15.30
N THR A 547 11.64 2.87 14.23
CA THR A 547 11.18 2.04 13.10
C THR A 547 12.33 1.25 12.48
N TRP A 548 13.42 1.90 12.06
CA TRP A 548 14.55 1.19 11.44
C TRP A 548 15.47 0.51 12.46
N LYS A 549 15.55 1.01 13.69
CA LYS A 549 16.31 0.36 14.75
C LYS A 549 15.69 -0.95 15.19
N ASP A 550 14.36 -1.07 15.14
CA ASP A 550 13.65 -2.33 15.37
C ASP A 550 14.00 -3.37 14.29
N LEU A 551 14.05 -3.00 13.01
CA LEU A 551 14.48 -3.87 11.93
C LEU A 551 15.96 -4.32 12.11
N ILE A 552 16.83 -3.37 12.44
CA ILE A 552 18.24 -3.65 12.71
C ILE A 552 18.38 -4.68 13.86
N ALA A 553 17.65 -4.47 14.97
CA ALA A 553 17.66 -5.39 16.09
C ALA A 553 17.17 -6.80 15.74
N CYS A 554 16.10 -6.89 14.93
CA CYS A 554 15.61 -8.17 14.38
C CYS A 554 16.68 -8.87 13.54
N ALA A 555 17.36 -8.13 12.65
CA ALA A 555 18.41 -8.67 11.81
C ALA A 555 19.63 -9.15 12.64
N GLU A 556 20.07 -8.35 13.60
CA GLU A 556 21.15 -8.71 14.54
C GLU A 556 20.81 -9.96 15.35
N TYR A 557 19.57 -10.06 15.82
CA TYR A 557 19.11 -11.26 16.55
C TYR A 557 19.22 -12.52 15.68
N LEU A 558 18.74 -12.47 14.43
CA LEU A 558 18.83 -13.64 13.54
C LEU A 558 20.28 -14.02 13.22
N VAL A 559 21.21 -13.06 13.15
CA VAL A 559 22.64 -13.33 13.01
C VAL A 559 23.22 -13.99 14.27
N ASN A 560 22.93 -13.44 15.42
CA ASN A 560 23.44 -13.91 16.73
C ASN A 560 22.95 -15.34 17.05
N GLU A 561 21.68 -15.64 16.68
CA GLU A 561 21.07 -16.95 16.86
C GLU A 561 21.40 -17.95 15.74
N ASN A 562 22.35 -17.60 14.86
CA ASN A 562 22.79 -18.44 13.73
C ASN A 562 21.69 -18.85 12.74
N TYR A 563 20.58 -18.08 12.62
CA TYR A 563 19.66 -18.27 11.51
C TYR A 563 20.32 -17.90 10.19
N THR A 564 21.10 -16.82 10.17
CA THR A 564 21.68 -16.21 8.98
C THR A 564 23.03 -15.52 9.28
N SER A 565 23.55 -14.79 8.30
CA SER A 565 24.69 -13.87 8.44
C SER A 565 24.47 -12.61 7.60
N PRO A 566 25.18 -11.49 7.85
CA PRO A 566 25.02 -10.24 7.11
C PRO A 566 25.06 -10.39 5.59
N LYS A 567 25.87 -11.31 5.09
CA LYS A 567 26.01 -11.61 3.64
C LYS A 567 24.80 -12.34 3.04
N LYS A 568 23.79 -12.67 3.85
CA LYS A 568 22.62 -13.47 3.49
C LYS A 568 21.30 -12.76 3.78
N ILE A 569 21.33 -11.48 4.17
CA ILE A 569 20.14 -10.71 4.52
C ILE A 569 19.81 -9.75 3.39
N ALA A 570 18.62 -9.89 2.82
CA ALA A 570 17.98 -8.90 1.95
C ALA A 570 16.85 -8.21 2.71
N ILE A 571 16.75 -6.89 2.60
CA ILE A 571 15.69 -6.08 3.24
C ILE A 571 14.83 -5.39 2.17
N TYR A 572 13.52 -5.45 2.30
CA TYR A 572 12.57 -4.95 1.34
C TYR A 572 11.41 -4.21 2.02
N SER A 573 11.02 -3.11 1.43
CA SER A 573 9.76 -2.42 1.70
C SER A 573 9.42 -1.45 0.57
N ALA A 574 8.18 -0.96 0.54
CA ALA A 574 7.70 -0.02 -0.47
C ALA A 574 7.16 1.27 0.15
N SER A 575 7.04 2.34 -0.68
CA SER A 575 6.34 3.57 -0.28
C SER A 575 6.98 4.24 0.94
N ALA A 576 6.20 4.56 1.98
CA ALA A 576 6.71 5.07 3.26
C ALA A 576 7.72 4.12 3.94
N GLY A 577 7.66 2.81 3.66
CA GLY A 577 8.65 1.84 4.09
C GLY A 577 10.05 2.07 3.47
N GLY A 578 10.16 2.94 2.47
CA GLY A 578 11.45 3.43 1.98
C GLY A 578 12.28 4.11 3.07
N ILE A 579 11.64 4.78 4.03
CA ILE A 579 12.32 5.35 5.21
C ILE A 579 12.95 4.22 6.03
N LEU A 580 12.21 3.15 6.30
CA LEU A 580 12.70 1.97 7.01
C LEU A 580 13.96 1.40 6.36
N ILE A 581 13.88 1.09 5.05
CA ILE A 581 14.97 0.44 4.32
C ILE A 581 16.14 1.40 4.10
N GLY A 582 15.88 2.64 3.64
CA GLY A 582 16.91 3.63 3.38
C GLY A 582 17.68 4.03 4.63
N ARG A 583 17.00 4.14 5.78
CA ARG A 583 17.66 4.43 7.06
C ARG A 583 18.40 3.22 7.62
N ALA A 584 17.84 2.01 7.51
CA ALA A 584 18.54 0.80 7.95
C ALA A 584 19.87 0.61 7.18
N LEU A 585 19.85 0.72 5.85
CA LEU A 585 21.05 0.57 5.02
C LEU A 585 22.09 1.69 5.22
N THR A 586 21.66 2.92 5.56
CA THR A 586 22.58 4.04 5.81
C THR A 586 23.16 4.03 7.22
N GLU A 587 22.44 3.47 8.20
CA GLU A 587 22.90 3.34 9.58
C GLU A 587 23.78 2.09 9.79
N ARG A 588 23.42 0.96 9.17
CA ARG A 588 24.13 -0.34 9.29
C ARG A 588 24.39 -0.96 7.90
N PRO A 589 25.22 -0.32 7.06
CA PRO A 589 25.54 -0.85 5.73
C PRO A 589 26.25 -2.21 5.76
N ASP A 590 26.89 -2.56 6.86
CA ASP A 590 27.59 -3.81 7.11
C ASP A 590 26.68 -5.02 7.36
N LEU A 591 25.41 -4.78 7.70
CA LEU A 591 24.48 -5.82 8.17
C LEU A 591 23.70 -6.49 7.04
N PHE A 592 23.69 -5.92 5.83
CA PHE A 592 22.82 -6.36 4.74
C PHE A 592 23.60 -6.71 3.47
N ALA A 593 23.17 -7.75 2.78
CA ALA A 593 23.67 -8.12 1.45
C ALA A 593 22.97 -7.31 0.36
N ALA A 594 21.66 -7.09 0.52
CA ALA A 594 20.84 -6.35 -0.41
C ALA A 594 19.80 -5.47 0.31
N ALA A 595 19.46 -4.33 -0.28
CA ALA A 595 18.40 -3.44 0.17
C ALA A 595 17.52 -3.01 -1.02
N ILE A 596 16.19 -3.10 -0.86
CA ILE A 596 15.24 -2.80 -1.93
C ILE A 596 14.17 -1.83 -1.39
N PRO A 597 14.39 -0.50 -1.48
CA PRO A 597 13.37 0.51 -1.23
C PRO A 597 12.55 0.76 -2.50
N GLU A 598 11.45 0.01 -2.67
CA GLU A 598 10.58 0.10 -3.83
C GLU A 598 9.67 1.32 -3.74
N VAL A 599 9.63 2.18 -4.79
CA VAL A 599 8.87 3.43 -4.84
C VAL A 599 8.93 4.23 -3.53
N GLY A 600 10.14 4.32 -2.94
CA GLY A 600 10.35 4.66 -1.53
C GLY A 600 10.39 6.16 -1.22
N CYS A 601 9.82 6.57 -0.08
CA CYS A 601 10.05 7.88 0.53
C CYS A 601 11.49 7.95 1.05
N LEU A 602 12.40 8.58 0.30
CA LEU A 602 13.83 8.57 0.57
C LEU A 602 14.46 9.96 0.78
N ASN A 603 13.68 11.03 0.52
CA ASN A 603 14.08 12.42 0.77
C ASN A 603 12.95 13.17 1.49
N THR A 604 12.77 12.85 2.76
CA THR A 604 11.65 13.31 3.60
C THR A 604 11.66 14.80 3.88
N LEU A 605 12.86 15.42 4.02
CA LEU A 605 12.98 16.88 4.23
C LEU A 605 12.35 17.69 3.10
N ARG A 606 12.36 17.13 1.87
CA ARG A 606 11.77 17.76 0.69
C ARG A 606 10.39 17.21 0.36
N GLY A 607 9.86 16.29 1.18
CA GLY A 607 8.58 15.60 0.92
C GLY A 607 7.41 16.55 0.71
N GLU A 608 7.28 17.63 1.51
CA GLU A 608 6.20 18.63 1.37
C GLU A 608 6.21 19.36 0.01
N GLU A 609 7.31 19.31 -0.74
CA GLU A 609 7.41 19.92 -2.07
C GLU A 609 6.79 19.07 -3.19
N SER A 610 6.46 17.81 -2.89
CA SER A 610 5.73 16.93 -3.82
C SER A 610 4.22 17.22 -3.81
N PRO A 611 3.49 16.86 -4.88
CA PRO A 611 2.03 17.07 -4.93
C PRO A 611 1.28 16.48 -3.74
N ASN A 612 1.64 15.27 -3.32
CA ASN A 612 1.06 14.56 -2.17
C ASN A 612 1.70 14.95 -0.82
N GLY A 613 2.72 15.79 -0.82
CA GLY A 613 3.52 16.12 0.36
C GLY A 613 2.73 16.73 1.51
N PRO A 614 1.92 17.80 1.27
CA PRO A 614 1.18 18.45 2.33
C PRO A 614 0.20 17.53 3.07
N ILE A 615 -0.40 16.54 2.38
CA ILE A 615 -1.32 15.56 2.97
C ILE A 615 -0.58 14.61 3.92
N ASN A 616 0.72 14.37 3.69
CA ASN A 616 1.57 13.50 4.51
C ASN A 616 2.22 14.20 5.72
N ALA A 617 2.13 15.52 5.83
CA ALA A 617 2.68 16.26 6.97
C ALA A 617 2.14 15.80 8.33
N PRO A 618 0.88 15.40 8.50
CA PRO A 618 0.40 14.82 9.77
C PRO A 618 1.18 13.58 10.21
N GLU A 619 1.66 12.74 9.30
CA GLU A 619 2.42 11.52 9.62
C GLU A 619 3.90 11.79 9.88
N PHE A 620 4.57 12.52 8.99
CA PHE A 620 6.03 12.64 9.04
C PHE A 620 6.52 13.95 9.67
N GLY A 621 5.71 15.00 9.61
CA GLY A 621 6.06 16.34 10.08
C GLY A 621 6.14 17.37 8.96
N THR A 622 6.39 18.62 9.34
CA THR A 622 6.51 19.77 8.43
C THR A 622 7.82 20.51 8.66
N VAL A 623 8.38 21.09 7.58
CA VAL A 623 9.55 21.97 7.66
C VAL A 623 9.25 23.34 8.30
N LYS A 624 7.97 23.64 8.61
CA LYS A 624 7.52 24.90 9.22
C LYS A 624 7.62 24.89 10.75
N ASP A 625 7.69 23.70 11.36
CA ASP A 625 7.92 23.50 12.78
C ASP A 625 9.35 23.03 13.02
N SER A 626 10.06 23.62 13.99
CA SER A 626 11.47 23.32 14.21
C SER A 626 11.74 21.89 14.70
N VAL A 627 10.86 21.35 15.55
CA VAL A 627 11.00 19.99 16.10
C VAL A 627 10.69 18.95 15.01
N GLU A 628 9.63 19.16 14.25
CA GLU A 628 9.25 18.27 13.15
C GLU A 628 10.26 18.33 12.00
N CYS A 629 10.83 19.51 11.70
CA CYS A 629 11.89 19.66 10.70
C CYS A 629 13.14 18.85 11.11
N MET A 630 13.53 18.86 12.38
CA MET A 630 14.65 18.03 12.86
C MET A 630 14.32 16.53 12.72
N ALA A 631 13.08 16.13 12.99
CA ALA A 631 12.64 14.76 12.77
C ALA A 631 12.70 14.37 11.28
N LEU A 632 12.28 15.26 10.36
CA LEU A 632 12.40 15.04 8.92
C LEU A 632 13.87 14.86 8.48
N ILE A 633 14.80 15.68 8.99
CA ILE A 633 16.25 15.55 8.72
C ILE A 633 16.78 14.20 9.26
N GLU A 634 16.31 13.75 10.43
CA GLU A 634 16.76 12.47 11.01
C GLU A 634 16.26 11.27 10.22
N MET A 635 15.02 11.29 9.73
CA MET A 635 14.46 10.20 8.94
C MET A 635 14.83 10.25 7.45
N ASP A 636 15.49 11.31 6.99
CA ASP A 636 15.85 11.50 5.57
C ASP A 636 17.00 10.60 5.15
N SER A 637 16.68 9.54 4.40
CA SER A 637 17.68 8.56 3.96
C SER A 637 18.73 9.18 3.02
N TYR A 638 18.33 10.10 2.14
CA TYR A 638 19.21 10.79 1.22
C TYR A 638 20.29 11.62 1.94
N LEU A 639 19.91 12.34 2.99
CA LEU A 639 20.83 13.16 3.79
C LEU A 639 21.77 12.35 4.67
N LYS A 640 21.43 11.08 4.97
CA LYS A 640 22.25 10.20 5.82
C LYS A 640 23.29 9.39 5.06
N ILE A 641 23.35 9.50 3.73
CA ILE A 641 24.40 8.87 2.92
C ILE A 641 25.73 9.56 3.19
N LYS A 642 26.77 8.77 3.50
CA LYS A 642 28.13 9.24 3.78
C LYS A 642 29.07 8.78 2.66
N ASP A 643 30.00 9.67 2.26
CA ASP A 643 31.02 9.34 1.25
C ASP A 643 32.00 8.30 1.77
N GLY A 644 32.50 7.46 0.87
CA GLY A 644 33.53 6.50 1.17
C GLY A 644 33.07 5.25 1.94
N VAL A 645 31.77 5.07 2.14
CA VAL A 645 31.19 3.91 2.80
C VAL A 645 30.95 2.79 1.78
N LYS A 646 31.14 1.55 2.21
CA LYS A 646 30.77 0.35 1.45
C LYS A 646 29.31 0.00 1.69
N TYR A 647 28.42 0.49 0.82
CA TYR A 647 26.99 0.19 0.91
C TYR A 647 26.66 -1.21 0.36
N PRO A 648 25.57 -1.85 0.81
CA PRO A 648 25.07 -3.10 0.25
C PRO A 648 24.60 -2.90 -1.18
N ALA A 649 24.41 -4.00 -1.91
CA ALA A 649 23.72 -3.97 -3.19
C ALA A 649 22.32 -3.34 -3.01
N THR A 650 21.97 -2.39 -3.86
CA THR A 650 20.70 -1.68 -3.68
C THR A 650 19.93 -1.61 -5.00
N LEU A 651 18.66 -2.05 -4.98
CA LEU A 651 17.71 -1.88 -6.08
C LEU A 651 16.65 -0.86 -5.68
N ILE A 652 16.68 0.28 -6.32
CA ILE A 652 15.77 1.40 -6.07
C ILE A 652 14.81 1.47 -7.25
N THR A 653 13.50 1.57 -6.99
CA THR A 653 12.49 1.67 -8.05
C THR A 653 11.70 2.97 -7.97
N ALA A 654 11.14 3.39 -9.10
CA ALA A 654 10.22 4.52 -9.21
C ALA A 654 9.19 4.31 -10.31
N GLY A 655 7.97 4.79 -10.12
CA GLY A 655 7.00 4.99 -11.20
C GLY A 655 7.01 6.46 -11.64
N MET A 656 7.07 6.72 -12.95
CA MET A 656 7.09 8.11 -13.44
C MET A 656 5.73 8.81 -13.22
N ASN A 657 4.63 8.05 -13.19
CA ASN A 657 3.28 8.56 -12.96
C ASN A 657 2.79 8.33 -11.52
N ASP A 658 3.72 8.19 -10.57
CA ASP A 658 3.41 7.95 -9.17
C ASP A 658 2.85 9.21 -8.49
N PRO A 659 1.55 9.21 -8.07
CA PRO A 659 0.96 10.36 -7.39
C PRO A 659 1.28 10.41 -5.90
N ARG A 660 1.85 9.34 -5.31
CA ARG A 660 2.07 9.19 -3.87
C ARG A 660 3.49 9.48 -3.46
N VAL A 661 4.47 8.92 -4.19
CA VAL A 661 5.90 9.18 -4.00
C VAL A 661 6.52 9.59 -5.33
N ILE A 662 6.68 10.89 -5.50
CA ILE A 662 7.19 11.44 -6.76
C ILE A 662 8.58 10.90 -7.10
N ALA A 663 8.80 10.54 -8.35
CA ALA A 663 9.97 9.81 -8.83
C ALA A 663 11.33 10.47 -8.51
N TRP A 664 11.39 11.78 -8.30
CA TRP A 664 12.63 12.45 -7.96
C TRP A 664 13.18 12.10 -6.55
N GLN A 665 12.33 11.65 -5.59
CA GLN A 665 12.81 11.25 -4.26
C GLN A 665 13.74 10.02 -4.35
N PRO A 666 13.31 8.88 -4.91
CA PRO A 666 14.20 7.73 -5.10
C PRO A 666 15.34 8.02 -6.06
N ALA A 667 15.15 8.89 -7.08
CA ALA A 667 16.20 9.27 -8.01
C ALA A 667 17.37 10.02 -7.35
N LYS A 668 17.08 11.02 -6.52
CA LYS A 668 18.10 11.76 -5.75
C LYS A 668 18.87 10.83 -4.82
N PHE A 669 18.17 9.91 -4.15
CA PHE A 669 18.79 8.91 -3.29
C PHE A 669 19.72 7.97 -4.08
N ALA A 670 19.30 7.47 -5.23
CA ALA A 670 20.11 6.62 -6.11
C ALA A 670 21.38 7.36 -6.57
N ALA A 671 21.24 8.56 -7.11
CA ALA A 671 22.36 9.39 -7.57
C ALA A 671 23.39 9.67 -6.45
N ARG A 672 22.91 9.96 -5.25
CA ARG A 672 23.77 10.22 -4.09
C ARG A 672 24.45 8.93 -3.58
N LEU A 673 23.73 7.81 -3.59
CA LEU A 673 24.25 6.52 -3.14
C LEU A 673 25.34 6.00 -4.11
N GLU A 674 25.11 6.12 -5.43
CA GLU A 674 26.11 5.79 -6.46
C GLU A 674 27.40 6.60 -6.30
N ALA A 675 27.28 7.92 -6.09
CA ALA A 675 28.43 8.80 -5.93
C ALA A 675 29.23 8.53 -4.65
N ALA A 676 28.58 8.08 -3.58
CA ALA A 676 29.17 7.86 -2.26
C ALA A 676 29.76 6.45 -2.07
N ASN A 677 29.24 5.47 -2.81
CA ASN A 677 29.54 4.06 -2.60
C ASN A 677 30.96 3.70 -3.03
N THR A 678 31.68 2.96 -2.17
CA THR A 678 33.03 2.43 -2.47
C THR A 678 33.06 0.90 -2.52
N SER A 679 31.89 0.25 -2.41
CA SER A 679 31.82 -1.20 -2.61
C SER A 679 31.76 -1.53 -4.11
N ASP A 680 32.02 -2.80 -4.44
CA ASP A 680 31.83 -3.38 -5.77
C ASP A 680 30.38 -3.82 -6.04
N LYS A 681 29.47 -3.54 -5.10
CA LYS A 681 28.07 -3.94 -5.16
C LYS A 681 27.26 -3.02 -6.09
N PRO A 682 26.33 -3.58 -6.87
CA PRO A 682 25.53 -2.79 -7.78
C PRO A 682 24.55 -1.86 -7.01
N ILE A 683 24.49 -0.61 -7.45
CA ILE A 683 23.41 0.30 -7.13
C ILE A 683 22.60 0.44 -8.41
N LEU A 684 21.36 0.01 -8.39
CA LEU A 684 20.47 0.00 -9.56
C LEU A 684 19.29 0.94 -9.31
N PHE A 685 19.01 1.80 -10.27
CA PHE A 685 17.82 2.64 -10.26
C PHE A 685 16.93 2.29 -11.46
N TRP A 686 15.80 1.65 -11.19
CA TRP A 686 14.81 1.26 -12.18
C TRP A 686 13.61 2.17 -12.15
N THR A 687 13.25 2.79 -13.28
CA THR A 687 12.06 3.62 -13.45
C THR A 687 11.14 3.01 -14.48
N ASP A 688 9.88 2.76 -14.11
CA ASP A 688 8.82 2.46 -15.07
C ASP A 688 8.16 3.78 -15.51
N PHE A 689 8.29 4.09 -16.81
CA PHE A 689 7.76 5.34 -17.38
C PHE A 689 6.25 5.32 -17.61
N GLU A 690 5.61 4.17 -17.50
CA GLU A 690 4.19 3.99 -17.70
C GLU A 690 3.44 3.74 -16.38
N ALA A 691 4.11 3.21 -15.36
CA ALA A 691 3.51 2.88 -14.08
C ALA A 691 3.41 4.06 -13.11
N GLY A 692 2.48 3.94 -12.14
CA GLY A 692 2.36 4.78 -10.96
C GLY A 692 3.03 4.16 -9.73
N HIS A 693 2.30 4.14 -8.59
CA HIS A 693 2.78 3.64 -7.30
C HIS A 693 2.75 2.10 -7.15
N GLY A 694 2.45 1.37 -8.21
CA GLY A 694 2.28 -0.09 -8.18
C GLY A 694 0.82 -0.53 -8.03
N ILE A 695 -0.05 0.30 -7.49
CA ILE A 695 -1.49 0.04 -7.39
C ILE A 695 -2.10 0.14 -8.79
N GLY A 696 -2.86 -0.89 -9.19
CA GLY A 696 -3.48 -0.92 -10.52
C GLY A 696 -2.52 -1.28 -11.68
N ASN A 697 -1.37 -1.87 -11.38
CA ASN A 697 -0.54 -2.49 -12.42
C ASN A 697 -1.23 -3.73 -13.03
N THR A 698 -0.88 -4.05 -14.27
CA THR A 698 -1.29 -5.32 -14.88
C THR A 698 -0.60 -6.49 -14.17
N LYS A 699 -1.21 -7.67 -14.22
CA LYS A 699 -0.68 -8.89 -13.61
C LYS A 699 0.75 -9.20 -14.06
N THR A 700 1.03 -9.11 -15.36
CA THR A 700 2.37 -9.30 -15.91
C THR A 700 3.38 -8.33 -15.28
N LYS A 701 3.07 -7.04 -15.16
CA LYS A 701 3.96 -6.07 -14.50
C LYS A 701 4.20 -6.39 -13.03
N VAL A 702 3.19 -6.87 -12.30
CA VAL A 702 3.35 -7.29 -10.90
C VAL A 702 4.32 -8.47 -10.80
N PHE A 703 4.20 -9.48 -11.65
CA PHE A 703 5.10 -10.63 -11.64
C PHE A 703 6.54 -10.25 -12.04
N GLU A 704 6.70 -9.39 -13.04
CA GLU A 704 8.01 -8.88 -13.45
C GLU A 704 8.70 -8.10 -12.33
N SER A 705 7.99 -7.19 -11.65
CA SER A 705 8.52 -6.42 -10.52
C SER A 705 8.94 -7.33 -9.37
N LEU A 706 8.08 -8.27 -8.97
CA LEU A 706 8.40 -9.21 -7.89
C LEU A 706 9.56 -10.14 -8.27
N ALA A 707 9.64 -10.57 -9.53
CA ALA A 707 10.78 -11.35 -10.02
C ALA A 707 12.10 -10.55 -10.02
N ASP A 708 12.05 -9.24 -10.30
CA ASP A 708 13.21 -8.35 -10.16
C ASP A 708 13.68 -8.29 -8.70
N VAL A 709 12.75 -8.07 -7.76
CA VAL A 709 13.03 -8.00 -6.32
C VAL A 709 13.62 -9.31 -5.81
N LEU A 710 12.99 -10.46 -6.11
CA LEU A 710 13.43 -11.75 -5.62
C LEU A 710 14.74 -12.21 -6.29
N SER A 711 14.88 -12.07 -7.61
CA SER A 711 16.11 -12.48 -8.32
C SER A 711 17.32 -11.64 -7.92
N PHE A 712 17.15 -10.32 -7.73
CA PHE A 712 18.19 -9.45 -7.20
C PHE A 712 18.59 -9.87 -5.78
N SER A 713 17.62 -10.19 -4.92
CA SER A 713 17.85 -10.65 -3.55
C SER A 713 18.59 -12.01 -3.54
N PHE A 714 18.17 -12.97 -4.36
CA PHE A 714 18.85 -14.26 -4.51
C PHE A 714 20.28 -14.10 -5.04
N TRP A 715 20.48 -13.24 -6.04
CA TRP A 715 21.80 -12.94 -6.56
C TRP A 715 22.73 -12.43 -5.46
N GLN A 716 22.33 -11.42 -4.73
CA GLN A 716 23.17 -10.75 -3.73
C GLN A 716 23.36 -11.58 -2.45
N THR A 717 22.43 -12.46 -2.12
CA THR A 717 22.58 -13.42 -1.01
C THR A 717 23.33 -14.69 -1.40
N GLY A 718 23.78 -14.79 -2.68
CA GLY A 718 24.67 -15.85 -3.17
C GLY A 718 23.96 -17.17 -3.44
N HIS A 719 22.71 -17.13 -3.93
CA HIS A 719 22.02 -18.33 -4.43
C HIS A 719 22.67 -18.77 -5.74
N PRO A 720 23.05 -20.06 -5.90
CA PRO A 720 23.86 -20.52 -7.04
C PRO A 720 23.21 -20.32 -8.40
N ASP A 721 21.87 -20.48 -8.50
CA ASP A 721 21.13 -20.39 -9.76
C ASP A 721 20.89 -18.95 -10.23
N PHE A 722 21.23 -17.96 -9.41
CA PHE A 722 21.01 -16.54 -9.71
C PHE A 722 22.33 -15.75 -9.88
N GLN A 723 23.49 -16.41 -9.95
CA GLN A 723 24.77 -15.71 -10.10
C GLN A 723 25.02 -15.31 -11.55
N ILE A 724 25.25 -14.01 -11.78
CA ILE A 724 25.71 -13.49 -13.09
C ILE A 724 27.14 -13.98 -13.31
N LYS A 725 27.38 -14.62 -14.45
CA LYS A 725 28.67 -15.17 -14.85
C LYS A 725 29.57 -14.12 -15.46
#